data_830a53ee1739319b8682ba182384e343
#
_entry.id   830a53ee1739319b8682ba182384e343
#
_cell.length_a   1.000
_cell.length_b   1.000
_cell.length_c   1.000
_cell.angle_alpha   90.00
_cell.angle_beta   90.00
_cell.angle_gamma   90.00
#
_symmetry.space_group_name_H-M   'P 1'
#
loop_
_entity.id
_entity.type
_entity.pdbx_description
1 polymer ?
#
loop_
_entity_poly.entity_id
_entity_poly.type
_entity_poly.pdbx_seq_one_letter_code
_entity_poly.pdbx_strand_id
1 'polypeptide(L)'
;MSAFKLHSEFQPTGDQPEAIRQLVEGVEGGIRHQTLLGVTGSGKTFSMANVIERTQRPTLVLSHNKTLASQLYSEFKEFFPDNLVEYFVSYYDYYQPEAYIPSSGTYIEKDLAINEEIEKLRLSATSALLSGRRDVIVVASISCIYGIGNPVEFHKSVIEVQQGQVISRNALLHRLVESLYHRTRGEFNRGSFRVTGDVVDVFLAYADHAVRIHFWGDEIERIETIDPETGQVLHEFDSLRIYPANLFVTGKDTLHQCIWEIQQDMVKQVEWFNSQGRFIEGKRLEERTTHDLEMMRELGFCNGIENYSRYFDRREPGQRPFCLLDYFSDDFLLVVDESHVTVPQVGAMYGGDRSRKVSLVEHGFRLPSALDNRPLMSDEFDGMVHQIVYVSATPADYELEKSEGVVVEQLIRPTGLLDPPIEVRPCKNQVDNLIGEIRKTIEAGDRILVTTLTKRMAEELSRYLERLRISCSYIHSEVKTLDRIEIIRNLREGVIDVLVGVNLLREGLDLPEVSLVAVMDADKEGFLRSNRSLTQTAGRAARNVDGRVLMYADKVTDSMAQTIEETSRRREKQEAYNKEHGIIPKQVKRSKKTVFEQSELIEERPSPIAAEPAASGVGILEDPVVAGYVQSQDRKAMEKLMVRTRKEMERAAKELAFMDAARLRDELFAMEKAVADWPN
;
A
#
# COMPACT_ATOMS: atom_id res chain seq x y z
N MET A 1 -5.61 -16.00 -27.18
CA MET A 1 -4.98 -15.45 -25.95
C MET A 1 -5.27 -13.95 -25.96
N SER A 2 -5.75 -13.42 -24.86
CA SER A 2 -5.92 -11.97 -24.70
C SER A 2 -4.55 -11.30 -24.74
N ALA A 3 -4.44 -10.20 -25.49
CA ALA A 3 -3.22 -9.43 -25.64
C ALA A 3 -3.37 -8.10 -24.91
N PHE A 4 -2.27 -7.54 -24.42
CA PHE A 4 -2.29 -6.18 -23.92
C PHE A 4 -2.63 -5.19 -25.01
N LYS A 5 -3.56 -4.30 -24.72
CA LYS A 5 -3.98 -3.23 -25.62
C LYS A 5 -3.98 -1.91 -24.86
N LEU A 6 -3.06 -1.04 -25.24
CA LEU A 6 -2.92 0.27 -24.65
C LEU A 6 -4.03 1.22 -25.15
N HIS A 7 -4.74 1.81 -24.22
CA HIS A 7 -5.70 2.89 -24.47
C HIS A 7 -5.11 4.21 -23.97
N SER A 8 -4.85 5.13 -24.86
CA SER A 8 -4.35 6.47 -24.48
C SER A 8 -4.69 7.49 -25.56
N GLU A 9 -5.06 8.69 -25.12
CA GLU A 9 -5.20 9.87 -25.98
C GLU A 9 -3.82 10.47 -26.33
N PHE A 10 -2.76 10.06 -25.61
CA PHE A 10 -1.42 10.57 -25.76
C PHE A 10 -0.60 9.70 -26.72
N GLN A 11 0.30 10.36 -27.47
CA GLN A 11 1.30 9.68 -28.26
C GLN A 11 2.68 9.91 -27.63
N PRO A 12 3.62 8.96 -27.74
CA PRO A 12 4.99 9.14 -27.25
C PRO A 12 5.66 10.36 -27.86
N THR A 13 6.22 11.24 -27.03
CA THR A 13 6.87 12.50 -27.43
C THR A 13 8.21 12.68 -26.73
N GLY A 14 9.03 13.60 -27.21
CA GLY A 14 10.34 13.89 -26.63
C GLY A 14 11.29 12.71 -26.72
N ASP A 15 11.85 12.33 -25.58
CA ASP A 15 12.74 11.15 -25.47
C ASP A 15 11.97 9.82 -25.40
N GLN A 16 10.64 9.84 -25.21
CA GLN A 16 9.84 8.63 -24.98
C GLN A 16 9.92 7.61 -26.14
N PRO A 17 9.79 8.00 -27.43
CA PRO A 17 9.86 7.04 -28.53
C PRO A 17 11.17 6.24 -28.54
N GLU A 18 12.29 6.90 -28.32
CA GLU A 18 13.61 6.29 -28.29
C GLU A 18 13.81 5.45 -27.03
N ALA A 19 13.39 5.94 -25.86
CA ALA A 19 13.44 5.19 -24.61
C ALA A 19 12.61 3.90 -24.69
N ILE A 20 11.40 3.96 -25.22
CA ILE A 20 10.54 2.79 -25.43
C ILE A 20 11.22 1.81 -26.37
N ARG A 21 11.77 2.28 -27.52
CA ARG A 21 12.46 1.41 -28.48
C ARG A 21 13.62 0.66 -27.83
N GLN A 22 14.50 1.37 -27.12
CA GLN A 22 15.67 0.76 -26.46
C GLN A 22 15.27 -0.26 -25.40
N LEU A 23 14.28 0.05 -24.56
CA LEU A 23 13.79 -0.87 -23.54
C LEU A 23 13.16 -2.13 -24.15
N VAL A 24 12.35 -2.00 -25.20
CA VAL A 24 11.74 -3.12 -25.89
C VAL A 24 12.81 -4.00 -26.54
N GLU A 25 13.75 -3.42 -27.29
CA GLU A 25 14.87 -4.14 -27.89
C GLU A 25 15.70 -4.88 -26.83
N GLY A 26 15.91 -4.26 -25.67
CA GLY A 26 16.60 -4.89 -24.56
C GLY A 26 15.82 -6.08 -23.96
N VAL A 27 14.51 -5.95 -23.79
CA VAL A 27 13.65 -7.06 -23.31
C VAL A 27 13.62 -8.20 -24.33
N GLU A 28 13.44 -7.90 -25.62
CA GLU A 28 13.43 -8.89 -26.69
C GLU A 28 14.81 -9.55 -26.89
N GLY A 29 15.88 -8.76 -26.70
CA GLY A 29 17.26 -9.24 -26.74
C GLY A 29 17.71 -10.03 -25.52
N GLY A 30 16.85 -10.19 -24.51
CA GLY A 30 17.16 -10.96 -23.31
C GLY A 30 18.06 -10.23 -22.30
N ILE A 31 18.21 -8.92 -22.40
CA ILE A 31 18.99 -8.13 -21.42
C ILE A 31 18.31 -8.25 -20.05
N ARG A 32 19.07 -8.72 -19.07
CA ARG A 32 18.53 -8.98 -17.73
C ARG A 32 18.23 -7.72 -16.93
N HIS A 33 19.10 -6.73 -16.99
CA HIS A 33 19.01 -5.50 -16.20
C HIS A 33 19.05 -4.28 -17.10
N GLN A 34 18.04 -3.45 -17.06
CA GLN A 34 17.97 -2.20 -17.79
C GLN A 34 17.60 -1.06 -16.84
N THR A 35 18.15 0.12 -17.04
CA THR A 35 17.87 1.30 -16.21
C THR A 35 17.27 2.42 -17.05
N LEU A 36 16.03 2.84 -16.68
CA LEU A 36 15.38 4.03 -17.22
C LEU A 36 15.60 5.20 -16.25
N LEU A 37 16.43 6.15 -16.66
CA LEU A 37 16.58 7.44 -15.99
C LEU A 37 15.50 8.39 -16.51
N GLY A 38 14.41 8.49 -15.79
CA GLY A 38 13.29 9.34 -16.17
C GLY A 38 13.01 10.43 -15.14
N VAL A 39 13.14 11.69 -15.52
CA VAL A 39 12.85 12.81 -14.62
C VAL A 39 11.38 12.84 -14.20
N THR A 40 11.10 13.48 -13.09
CA THR A 40 9.73 13.67 -12.62
C THR A 40 8.91 14.43 -13.67
N GLY A 41 7.78 13.86 -14.11
CA GLY A 41 6.92 14.47 -15.12
C GLY A 41 7.28 14.16 -16.57
N SER A 42 8.28 13.32 -16.84
CA SER A 42 8.59 12.87 -18.20
C SER A 42 7.63 11.81 -18.75
N GLY A 43 6.69 11.29 -17.93
CA GLY A 43 5.73 10.25 -18.34
C GLY A 43 6.31 8.83 -18.29
N LYS A 44 7.11 8.51 -17.26
CA LYS A 44 7.71 7.18 -17.07
C LYS A 44 6.68 6.05 -17.11
N THR A 45 5.54 6.21 -16.42
CA THR A 45 4.46 5.21 -16.38
C THR A 45 3.90 4.93 -17.77
N PHE A 46 3.69 6.00 -18.57
CA PHE A 46 3.22 5.88 -19.95
C PHE A 46 4.24 5.16 -20.85
N SER A 47 5.54 5.47 -20.69
CA SER A 47 6.60 4.75 -21.42
C SER A 47 6.63 3.27 -21.06
N MET A 48 6.49 2.94 -19.75
CA MET A 48 6.42 1.54 -19.32
C MET A 48 5.17 0.84 -19.83
N ALA A 49 4.01 1.53 -19.88
CA ALA A 49 2.79 0.97 -20.48
C ALA A 49 3.01 0.60 -21.97
N ASN A 50 3.70 1.45 -22.74
CA ASN A 50 4.08 1.14 -24.11
C ASN A 50 5.06 -0.05 -24.22
N VAL A 51 6.00 -0.17 -23.28
CA VAL A 51 6.91 -1.34 -23.23
C VAL A 51 6.12 -2.62 -22.97
N ILE A 52 5.20 -2.60 -22.01
CA ILE A 52 4.34 -3.75 -21.67
C ILE A 52 3.49 -4.17 -22.89
N GLU A 53 2.85 -3.19 -23.55
CA GLU A 53 2.04 -3.48 -24.75
C GLU A 53 2.88 -4.13 -25.86
N ARG A 54 4.10 -3.62 -26.10
CA ARG A 54 4.94 -4.14 -27.18
C ARG A 54 5.54 -5.51 -26.88
N THR A 55 5.92 -5.73 -25.62
CA THR A 55 6.56 -7.00 -25.22
C THR A 55 5.58 -8.12 -24.88
N GLN A 56 4.32 -7.80 -24.62
CA GLN A 56 3.24 -8.77 -24.36
C GLN A 56 3.53 -9.77 -23.24
N ARG A 57 4.22 -9.32 -22.18
CA ARG A 57 4.62 -10.19 -21.05
C ARG A 57 3.82 -9.86 -19.79
N PRO A 58 3.42 -10.87 -19.00
CA PRO A 58 2.93 -10.62 -17.64
C PRO A 58 3.92 -9.73 -16.89
N THR A 59 3.43 -8.73 -16.20
CA THR A 59 4.31 -7.71 -15.61
C THR A 59 4.02 -7.52 -14.13
N LEU A 60 5.09 -7.53 -13.32
CA LEU A 60 5.06 -7.09 -11.93
C LEU A 60 5.65 -5.69 -11.83
N VAL A 61 4.86 -4.72 -11.36
CA VAL A 61 5.31 -3.36 -11.07
C VAL A 61 5.50 -3.23 -9.56
N LEU A 62 6.74 -3.12 -9.12
CA LEU A 62 7.10 -3.07 -7.71
C LEU A 62 7.36 -1.64 -7.26
N SER A 63 6.66 -1.20 -6.21
CA SER A 63 6.80 0.11 -5.59
C SER A 63 7.15 -0.01 -4.10
N HIS A 64 7.84 0.99 -3.55
CA HIS A 64 8.33 0.98 -2.16
C HIS A 64 7.24 1.28 -1.11
N ASN A 65 6.08 1.82 -1.48
CA ASN A 65 4.99 2.10 -0.54
C ASN A 65 3.59 1.93 -1.16
N LYS A 66 2.56 1.83 -0.30
CA LYS A 66 1.17 1.62 -0.70
C LYS A 66 0.62 2.79 -1.54
N THR A 67 0.94 4.03 -1.19
CA THR A 67 0.40 5.24 -1.85
C THR A 67 0.86 5.34 -3.30
N LEU A 68 2.15 5.13 -3.54
CA LEU A 68 2.69 5.12 -4.90
C LEU A 68 2.18 3.92 -5.71
N ALA A 69 2.09 2.75 -5.07
CA ALA A 69 1.49 1.57 -5.69
C ALA A 69 0.03 1.81 -6.11
N SER A 70 -0.77 2.48 -5.28
CA SER A 70 -2.17 2.84 -5.60
C SER A 70 -2.24 3.81 -6.78
N GLN A 71 -1.36 4.81 -6.84
CA GLN A 71 -1.29 5.73 -7.98
C GLN A 71 -0.95 4.97 -9.27
N LEU A 72 0.09 4.15 -9.26
CA LEU A 72 0.50 3.35 -10.42
C LEU A 72 -0.61 2.38 -10.87
N TYR A 73 -1.29 1.74 -9.91
CA TYR A 73 -2.44 0.88 -10.20
C TYR A 73 -3.54 1.62 -10.96
N SER A 74 -3.92 2.83 -10.50
CA SER A 74 -4.92 3.65 -11.18
C SER A 74 -4.46 4.07 -12.57
N GLU A 75 -3.21 4.51 -12.73
CA GLU A 75 -2.64 4.89 -14.03
C GLU A 75 -2.62 3.69 -15.02
N PHE A 76 -2.16 2.51 -14.58
CA PHE A 76 -2.16 1.32 -15.43
C PHE A 76 -3.58 0.83 -15.77
N LYS A 77 -4.53 0.97 -14.85
CA LYS A 77 -5.92 0.59 -15.11
C LYS A 77 -6.59 1.50 -16.14
N GLU A 78 -6.24 2.78 -16.16
CA GLU A 78 -6.66 3.71 -17.22
C GLU A 78 -6.02 3.35 -18.58
N PHE A 79 -4.74 2.95 -18.60
CA PHE A 79 -4.04 2.55 -19.82
C PHE A 79 -4.48 1.19 -20.36
N PHE A 80 -4.91 0.28 -19.50
CA PHE A 80 -5.29 -1.10 -19.86
C PHE A 80 -6.68 -1.49 -19.33
N PRO A 81 -7.75 -0.80 -19.75
CA PRO A 81 -9.10 -1.04 -19.23
C PRO A 81 -9.67 -2.42 -19.59
N ASP A 82 -9.20 -3.03 -20.69
CA ASP A 82 -9.63 -4.34 -21.20
C ASP A 82 -8.79 -5.51 -20.67
N ASN A 83 -7.70 -5.23 -19.95
CA ASN A 83 -6.75 -6.22 -19.44
C ASN A 83 -6.83 -6.35 -17.92
N LEU A 84 -6.21 -7.39 -17.37
CA LEU A 84 -6.17 -7.59 -15.93
C LEU A 84 -5.08 -6.72 -15.29
N VAL A 85 -5.49 -5.66 -14.63
CA VAL A 85 -4.61 -4.84 -13.79
C VAL A 85 -5.02 -5.07 -12.34
N GLU A 86 -4.10 -5.62 -11.55
CA GLU A 86 -4.34 -6.11 -10.21
C GLU A 86 -3.48 -5.38 -9.17
N TYR A 87 -3.93 -5.36 -7.92
CA TYR A 87 -3.30 -4.63 -6.83
C TYR A 87 -2.90 -5.56 -5.69
N PHE A 88 -1.62 -5.56 -5.32
CA PHE A 88 -1.09 -6.46 -4.30
C PHE A 88 -0.20 -5.73 -3.29
N VAL A 89 -0.80 -5.26 -2.20
CA VAL A 89 -0.08 -4.57 -1.12
C VAL A 89 -0.34 -5.24 0.23
N SER A 90 0.28 -4.76 1.30
CA SER A 90 -0.02 -5.24 2.65
C SER A 90 -1.48 -4.95 3.01
N TYR A 91 -2.22 -5.97 3.42
CA TYR A 91 -3.64 -5.88 3.78
C TYR A 91 -3.89 -5.43 5.23
N TYR A 92 -2.84 -5.00 5.95
CA TYR A 92 -2.98 -4.46 7.29
C TYR A 92 -3.14 -2.93 7.24
N ASP A 93 -4.21 -2.41 7.86
CA ASP A 93 -4.36 -0.98 8.13
C ASP A 93 -3.49 -0.57 9.30
N TYR A 94 -3.40 -1.46 10.29
CA TYR A 94 -2.48 -1.36 11.41
C TYR A 94 -1.76 -2.70 11.60
N TYR A 95 -0.45 -2.65 11.87
CA TYR A 95 0.36 -3.83 12.11
C TYR A 95 1.43 -3.56 13.15
N GLN A 96 1.31 -4.20 14.31
CA GLN A 96 2.35 -4.28 15.33
C GLN A 96 2.90 -5.71 15.35
N PRO A 97 4.14 -5.92 14.90
CA PRO A 97 4.73 -7.26 14.91
C PRO A 97 5.00 -7.73 16.34
N GLU A 98 4.81 -9.03 16.58
CA GLU A 98 5.24 -9.67 17.80
C GLU A 98 6.75 -9.48 18.01
N ALA A 99 7.18 -9.07 19.20
CA ALA A 99 8.58 -8.83 19.52
C ALA A 99 8.88 -9.08 21.00
N TYR A 100 10.13 -9.43 21.30
CA TYR A 100 10.64 -9.46 22.65
C TYR A 100 11.91 -8.61 22.77
N ILE A 101 11.93 -7.74 23.78
CA ILE A 101 13.04 -6.85 24.08
C ILE A 101 13.77 -7.37 25.34
N PRO A 102 14.90 -8.09 25.20
CA PRO A 102 15.58 -8.73 26.32
C PRO A 102 16.07 -7.75 27.38
N SER A 103 16.48 -6.53 26.99
CA SER A 103 17.02 -5.51 27.89
C SER A 103 15.99 -4.99 28.91
N SER A 104 14.71 -4.96 28.56
CA SER A 104 13.61 -4.56 29.44
C SER A 104 12.74 -5.72 29.90
N GLY A 105 12.95 -6.93 29.38
CA GLY A 105 12.08 -8.08 29.61
C GLY A 105 10.65 -7.91 29.05
N THR A 106 10.47 -6.99 28.09
CA THR A 106 9.15 -6.63 27.57
C THR A 106 8.78 -7.51 26.38
N TYR A 107 7.65 -8.19 26.48
CA TYR A 107 7.02 -8.87 25.36
C TYR A 107 5.95 -7.97 24.75
N ILE A 108 6.01 -7.80 23.44
CA ILE A 108 5.06 -7.04 22.63
C ILE A 108 4.23 -8.07 21.87
N GLU A 109 2.95 -8.12 22.15
CA GLU A 109 2.03 -8.99 21.45
C GLU A 109 1.76 -8.48 20.03
N LYS A 110 1.51 -9.43 19.10
CA LYS A 110 1.09 -9.11 17.75
C LYS A 110 -0.30 -8.46 17.79
N ASP A 111 -0.40 -7.27 17.20
CA ASP A 111 -1.68 -6.57 17.03
C ASP A 111 -1.83 -6.13 15.57
N LEU A 112 -3.02 -6.32 15.00
CA LEU A 112 -3.28 -6.04 13.60
C LEU A 112 -4.75 -5.73 13.34
N ALA A 113 -4.98 -4.88 12.34
CA ALA A 113 -6.29 -4.67 11.74
C ALA A 113 -6.19 -5.01 10.24
N ILE A 114 -7.06 -5.91 9.79
CA ILE A 114 -7.11 -6.36 8.38
C ILE A 114 -8.09 -5.47 7.63
N ASN A 115 -7.70 -5.08 6.41
CA ASN A 115 -8.56 -4.42 5.44
C ASN A 115 -9.10 -5.48 4.47
N GLU A 116 -10.38 -5.78 4.57
CA GLU A 116 -11.05 -6.82 3.76
C GLU A 116 -11.04 -6.51 2.26
N GLU A 117 -11.11 -5.23 1.86
CA GLU A 117 -11.04 -4.84 0.45
C GLU A 117 -9.65 -5.08 -0.13
N ILE A 118 -8.59 -4.81 0.63
CA ILE A 118 -7.22 -5.12 0.18
C ILE A 118 -7.01 -6.64 0.15
N GLU A 119 -7.59 -7.40 1.08
CA GLU A 119 -7.54 -8.87 1.05
C GLU A 119 -8.20 -9.43 -0.20
N LYS A 120 -9.39 -8.92 -0.57
CA LYS A 120 -10.07 -9.23 -1.84
C LYS A 120 -9.16 -8.97 -3.05
N LEU A 121 -8.52 -7.79 -3.12
CA LEU A 121 -7.62 -7.44 -4.23
C LEU A 121 -6.40 -8.35 -4.31
N ARG A 122 -5.87 -8.82 -3.17
CA ARG A 122 -4.77 -9.80 -3.14
C ARG A 122 -5.20 -11.16 -3.68
N LEU A 123 -6.39 -11.62 -3.30
CA LEU A 123 -6.98 -12.85 -3.83
C LEU A 123 -7.27 -12.72 -5.34
N SER A 124 -7.77 -11.56 -5.79
CA SER A 124 -7.95 -11.26 -7.20
C SER A 124 -6.64 -11.39 -7.98
N ALA A 125 -5.56 -10.76 -7.49
CA ALA A 125 -4.25 -10.80 -8.13
C ALA A 125 -3.70 -12.24 -8.28
N THR A 126 -3.77 -13.05 -7.22
CA THR A 126 -3.32 -14.45 -7.27
C THR A 126 -4.19 -15.31 -8.19
N SER A 127 -5.50 -15.09 -8.19
CA SER A 127 -6.44 -15.78 -9.09
C SER A 127 -6.19 -15.40 -10.55
N ALA A 128 -5.94 -14.12 -10.83
CA ALA A 128 -5.63 -13.62 -12.17
C ALA A 128 -4.35 -14.26 -12.72
N LEU A 129 -3.28 -14.34 -11.93
CA LEU A 129 -2.02 -14.97 -12.31
C LEU A 129 -2.18 -16.49 -12.62
N LEU A 130 -3.02 -17.19 -11.87
CA LEU A 130 -3.29 -18.63 -12.07
C LEU A 130 -4.40 -18.91 -13.07
N SER A 131 -5.05 -17.89 -13.64
CA SER A 131 -6.12 -18.05 -14.64
C SER A 131 -5.63 -18.60 -15.99
N GLY A 132 -4.32 -18.56 -16.25
CA GLY A 132 -3.70 -18.89 -17.53
C GLY A 132 -3.71 -17.72 -18.53
N ARG A 133 -4.25 -16.54 -18.14
CA ARG A 133 -4.12 -15.30 -18.93
C ARG A 133 -2.71 -14.78 -18.83
N ARG A 134 -2.24 -14.17 -19.92
CA ARG A 134 -0.90 -13.57 -19.97
C ARG A 134 -0.93 -12.04 -19.91
N ASP A 135 -2.08 -11.45 -20.14
CA ASP A 135 -2.32 -10.01 -20.11
C ASP A 135 -2.63 -9.52 -18.70
N VAL A 136 -1.73 -9.82 -17.76
CA VAL A 136 -1.84 -9.50 -16.33
C VAL A 136 -0.73 -8.56 -15.92
N ILE A 137 -1.11 -7.40 -15.35
CA ILE A 137 -0.22 -6.48 -14.67
C ILE A 137 -0.55 -6.51 -13.19
N VAL A 138 0.41 -6.79 -12.33
CA VAL A 138 0.23 -6.69 -10.88
C VAL A 138 1.06 -5.52 -10.37
N VAL A 139 0.41 -4.55 -9.77
CA VAL A 139 1.09 -3.45 -9.08
C VAL A 139 1.19 -3.80 -7.60
N ALA A 140 2.41 -3.95 -7.09
CA ALA A 140 2.66 -4.43 -5.75
C ALA A 140 3.56 -3.50 -4.92
N SER A 141 3.38 -3.57 -3.60
CA SER A 141 4.39 -3.04 -2.66
C SER A 141 5.39 -4.12 -2.28
N ILE A 142 6.42 -3.77 -1.52
CA ILE A 142 7.43 -4.71 -0.98
C ILE A 142 6.81 -5.91 -0.25
N SER A 143 5.54 -5.83 0.18
CA SER A 143 4.85 -6.97 0.78
C SER A 143 4.77 -8.21 -0.11
N CYS A 144 4.98 -8.08 -1.41
CA CYS A 144 5.00 -9.19 -2.38
C CYS A 144 6.14 -10.20 -2.17
N ILE A 145 7.23 -9.80 -1.47
CA ILE A 145 8.36 -10.70 -1.16
C ILE A 145 8.15 -11.50 0.13
N TYR A 146 7.08 -11.25 0.87
CA TYR A 146 6.71 -12.03 2.06
C TYR A 146 5.96 -13.30 1.69
N GLY A 147 6.01 -14.27 2.62
CA GLY A 147 5.35 -15.55 2.45
C GLY A 147 3.83 -15.41 2.25
N ILE A 148 3.33 -16.09 1.22
CA ILE A 148 1.91 -16.33 0.95
C ILE A 148 1.71 -17.82 0.72
N GLY A 149 0.49 -18.27 0.44
CA GLY A 149 0.19 -19.68 0.22
C GLY A 149 0.96 -20.31 -0.95
N ASN A 150 1.06 -21.62 -0.94
CA ASN A 150 1.68 -22.39 -2.03
C ASN A 150 0.82 -22.32 -3.29
N PRO A 151 1.33 -21.81 -4.45
CA PRO A 151 0.55 -21.69 -5.68
C PRO A 151 0.04 -23.02 -6.22
N VAL A 152 0.78 -24.12 -6.00
CA VAL A 152 0.38 -25.47 -6.45
C VAL A 152 -0.84 -25.96 -5.64
N GLU A 153 -0.83 -25.79 -4.33
CA GLU A 153 -1.95 -26.18 -3.47
C GLU A 153 -3.17 -25.28 -3.71
N PHE A 154 -2.94 -23.98 -3.91
CA PHE A 154 -4.00 -23.05 -4.27
C PHE A 154 -4.64 -23.44 -5.61
N HIS A 155 -3.84 -23.79 -6.63
CA HIS A 155 -4.34 -24.22 -7.94
C HIS A 155 -5.12 -25.54 -7.87
N LYS A 156 -4.68 -26.52 -7.08
CA LYS A 156 -5.40 -27.79 -6.87
C LYS A 156 -6.78 -27.61 -6.23
N SER A 157 -6.93 -26.55 -5.44
CA SER A 157 -8.16 -26.23 -4.74
C SER A 157 -9.13 -25.39 -5.56
N VAL A 158 -8.81 -25.10 -6.82
CA VAL A 158 -9.71 -24.43 -7.77
C VAL A 158 -10.85 -25.39 -8.16
N ILE A 159 -12.08 -24.88 -8.08
CA ILE A 159 -13.28 -25.63 -8.49
C ILE A 159 -13.67 -25.18 -9.87
N GLU A 160 -13.57 -26.08 -10.84
CA GLU A 160 -14.07 -25.85 -12.19
C GLU A 160 -15.49 -26.39 -12.29
N VAL A 161 -16.41 -25.54 -12.75
CA VAL A 161 -17.82 -25.87 -13.02
C VAL A 161 -18.12 -25.59 -14.47
N GLN A 162 -18.85 -26.52 -15.13
CA GLN A 162 -19.20 -26.42 -16.53
C GLN A 162 -20.68 -26.79 -16.71
N GLN A 163 -21.37 -26.10 -17.61
CA GLN A 163 -22.73 -26.46 -18.00
C GLN A 163 -22.78 -27.89 -18.59
N GLY A 164 -23.73 -28.69 -18.18
CA GLY A 164 -23.84 -30.11 -18.55
C GLY A 164 -22.93 -31.05 -17.73
N GLN A 165 -22.14 -30.52 -16.79
CA GLN A 165 -21.29 -31.34 -15.93
C GLN A 165 -22.14 -32.17 -14.96
N VAL A 166 -21.88 -33.48 -14.90
CA VAL A 166 -22.54 -34.39 -13.96
C VAL A 166 -21.72 -34.40 -12.64
N ILE A 167 -22.25 -33.74 -11.63
CA ILE A 167 -21.71 -33.69 -10.27
C ILE A 167 -22.86 -33.53 -9.30
N SER A 168 -22.87 -34.34 -8.21
CA SER A 168 -23.90 -34.14 -7.20
C SER A 168 -23.71 -32.79 -6.47
N ARG A 169 -24.84 -32.12 -6.18
CA ARG A 169 -24.82 -30.87 -5.41
C ARG A 169 -24.01 -31.00 -4.12
N ASN A 170 -24.15 -32.10 -3.40
CA ASN A 170 -23.39 -32.32 -2.16
C ASN A 170 -21.87 -32.41 -2.41
N ALA A 171 -21.44 -33.03 -3.50
CA ALA A 171 -20.02 -33.06 -3.86
C ALA A 171 -19.47 -31.66 -4.14
N LEU A 172 -20.24 -30.79 -4.83
CA LEU A 172 -19.86 -29.40 -5.02
C LEU A 172 -19.77 -28.65 -3.67
N LEU A 173 -20.74 -28.85 -2.76
CA LEU A 173 -20.71 -28.21 -1.44
C LEU A 173 -19.50 -28.65 -0.60
N HIS A 174 -19.08 -29.92 -0.68
CA HIS A 174 -17.85 -30.39 -0.04
C HIS A 174 -16.62 -29.71 -0.63
N ARG A 175 -16.52 -29.60 -1.94
CA ARG A 175 -15.41 -28.88 -2.59
C ARG A 175 -15.34 -27.40 -2.19
N LEU A 176 -16.50 -26.72 -2.07
CA LEU A 176 -16.55 -25.34 -1.60
C LEU A 176 -15.99 -25.19 -0.17
N VAL A 177 -16.37 -26.12 0.74
CA VAL A 177 -15.84 -26.11 2.13
C VAL A 177 -14.33 -26.43 2.14
N GLU A 178 -13.85 -27.35 1.31
CA GLU A 178 -12.41 -27.64 1.16
C GLU A 178 -11.63 -26.43 0.60
N SER A 179 -12.28 -25.62 -0.26
CA SER A 179 -11.74 -24.35 -0.76
C SER A 179 -12.00 -23.16 0.17
N LEU A 180 -12.31 -23.44 1.43
CA LEU A 180 -12.49 -22.49 2.54
C LEU A 180 -13.69 -21.55 2.42
N TYR A 181 -14.69 -21.88 1.57
CA TYR A 181 -15.98 -21.20 1.61
C TYR A 181 -16.82 -21.73 2.76
N HIS A 182 -17.50 -20.85 3.48
CA HIS A 182 -18.38 -21.24 4.57
C HIS A 182 -19.87 -21.16 4.18
N ARG A 183 -20.67 -22.08 4.68
CA ARG A 183 -22.11 -22.08 4.43
C ARG A 183 -22.80 -21.06 5.32
N THR A 184 -23.60 -20.19 4.72
CA THR A 184 -24.41 -19.21 5.47
C THR A 184 -25.92 -19.48 5.31
N ARG A 185 -26.70 -19.10 6.34
CA ARG A 185 -28.16 -18.96 6.31
C ARG A 185 -28.61 -17.54 6.66
N GLY A 186 -27.69 -16.69 7.05
CA GLY A 186 -27.88 -15.29 7.39
C GLY A 186 -27.35 -14.38 6.28
N GLU A 187 -26.51 -13.44 6.69
CA GLU A 187 -25.85 -12.51 5.75
C GLU A 187 -25.03 -13.26 4.71
N PHE A 188 -25.14 -12.79 3.46
CA PHE A 188 -24.43 -13.36 2.34
C PHE A 188 -23.19 -12.53 2.06
N ASN A 189 -22.10 -12.85 2.75
CA ASN A 189 -20.83 -12.14 2.69
C ASN A 189 -19.83 -12.85 1.77
N ARG A 190 -18.78 -12.13 1.33
CA ARG A 190 -17.69 -12.71 0.52
C ARG A 190 -17.09 -13.95 1.18
N GLY A 191 -16.71 -14.94 0.39
CA GLY A 191 -16.20 -16.22 0.89
C GLY A 191 -17.27 -17.13 1.49
N SER A 192 -18.55 -16.84 1.28
CA SER A 192 -19.65 -17.70 1.72
C SER A 192 -20.47 -18.28 0.56
N PHE A 193 -21.21 -19.34 0.83
CA PHE A 193 -22.19 -19.88 -0.08
C PHE A 193 -23.52 -20.17 0.62
N ARG A 194 -24.62 -20.08 -0.15
CA ARG A 194 -25.96 -20.43 0.31
C ARG A 194 -26.62 -21.40 -0.66
N VAL A 195 -27.55 -22.19 -0.14
CA VAL A 195 -28.26 -23.24 -0.91
C VAL A 195 -29.75 -23.02 -0.76
N THR A 196 -30.46 -22.86 -1.87
CA THR A 196 -31.91 -22.68 -1.92
C THR A 196 -32.51 -23.65 -2.96
N GLY A 197 -33.08 -24.78 -2.50
CA GLY A 197 -33.53 -25.82 -3.40
C GLY A 197 -32.40 -26.43 -4.22
N ASP A 198 -32.52 -26.37 -5.52
CA ASP A 198 -31.51 -26.87 -6.48
C ASP A 198 -30.55 -25.77 -6.96
N VAL A 199 -30.49 -24.65 -6.27
CA VAL A 199 -29.62 -23.52 -6.57
C VAL A 199 -28.55 -23.35 -5.50
N VAL A 200 -27.31 -23.15 -5.93
CA VAL A 200 -26.17 -22.83 -5.08
C VAL A 200 -25.62 -21.46 -5.49
N ASP A 201 -25.71 -20.49 -4.59
CA ASP A 201 -25.08 -19.18 -4.75
C ASP A 201 -23.76 -19.15 -4.00
N VAL A 202 -22.66 -18.75 -4.66
CA VAL A 202 -21.31 -18.64 -4.07
C VAL A 202 -20.85 -17.20 -4.23
N PHE A 203 -20.67 -16.47 -3.11
CA PHE A 203 -20.10 -15.13 -3.16
C PHE A 203 -18.58 -15.23 -3.17
N LEU A 204 -17.98 -14.87 -4.30
CA LEU A 204 -16.55 -15.00 -4.53
C LEU A 204 -15.76 -14.12 -3.55
N ALA A 205 -14.70 -14.68 -2.95
CA ALA A 205 -13.87 -13.95 -2.00
C ALA A 205 -13.01 -12.84 -2.67
N TYR A 206 -12.81 -12.96 -3.99
CA TYR A 206 -11.94 -12.10 -4.82
C TYR A 206 -12.70 -11.17 -5.78
N ALA A 207 -14.03 -11.10 -5.69
CA ALA A 207 -14.87 -10.31 -6.59
C ALA A 207 -16.10 -9.74 -5.87
N ASP A 208 -16.76 -8.75 -6.49
CA ASP A 208 -17.96 -8.09 -5.96
C ASP A 208 -19.27 -8.71 -6.45
N HIS A 209 -19.19 -9.83 -7.15
CA HIS A 209 -20.33 -10.58 -7.64
C HIS A 209 -20.33 -12.00 -7.09
N ALA A 210 -21.50 -12.63 -7.08
CA ALA A 210 -21.64 -14.03 -6.71
C ALA A 210 -21.88 -14.88 -7.97
N VAL A 211 -21.56 -16.17 -7.87
CA VAL A 211 -21.85 -17.18 -8.89
C VAL A 211 -23.07 -17.97 -8.47
N ARG A 212 -24.08 -18.05 -9.34
CA ARG A 212 -25.27 -18.86 -9.16
C ARG A 212 -25.19 -20.09 -10.05
N ILE A 213 -25.31 -21.27 -9.45
CA ILE A 213 -25.23 -22.57 -10.12
C ILE A 213 -26.59 -23.26 -9.98
N HIS A 214 -27.27 -23.51 -11.09
CA HIS A 214 -28.52 -24.23 -11.12
C HIS A 214 -28.29 -25.72 -11.40
N PHE A 215 -28.92 -26.56 -10.62
CA PHE A 215 -28.87 -28.01 -10.76
C PHE A 215 -30.16 -28.56 -11.27
N TRP A 216 -30.08 -29.53 -12.20
CA TRP A 216 -31.17 -30.44 -12.57
C TRP A 216 -30.78 -31.86 -12.14
N GLY A 217 -31.23 -32.28 -10.96
CA GLY A 217 -30.74 -33.51 -10.35
C GLY A 217 -29.25 -33.41 -9.97
N ASP A 218 -28.41 -34.22 -10.58
CA ASP A 218 -26.95 -34.23 -10.42
C ASP A 218 -26.20 -33.61 -11.61
N GLU A 219 -26.87 -32.80 -12.44
CA GLU A 219 -26.30 -32.12 -13.60
C GLU A 219 -26.38 -30.61 -13.40
N ILE A 220 -25.31 -29.87 -13.75
CA ILE A 220 -25.30 -28.41 -13.77
C ILE A 220 -26.03 -27.93 -15.03
N GLU A 221 -27.22 -27.36 -14.84
CA GLU A 221 -28.06 -26.87 -15.94
C GLU A 221 -27.58 -25.49 -16.44
N ARG A 222 -27.22 -24.58 -15.52
CA ARG A 222 -26.86 -23.19 -15.85
C ARG A 222 -25.92 -22.58 -14.80
N ILE A 223 -25.03 -21.71 -15.29
CA ILE A 223 -24.07 -20.96 -14.46
C ILE A 223 -24.22 -19.48 -14.79
N GLU A 224 -24.47 -18.66 -13.76
CA GLU A 224 -24.66 -17.22 -13.88
C GLU A 224 -23.81 -16.47 -12.87
N THR A 225 -23.38 -15.25 -13.21
CA THR A 225 -22.97 -14.30 -12.19
C THR A 225 -24.13 -13.40 -11.81
N ILE A 226 -24.25 -13.09 -10.54
CA ILE A 226 -25.33 -12.30 -9.97
C ILE A 226 -24.77 -11.19 -9.09
N ASP A 227 -25.50 -10.12 -8.99
CA ASP A 227 -25.33 -9.14 -7.93
C ASP A 227 -25.75 -9.76 -6.58
N PRO A 228 -24.89 -9.79 -5.57
CA PRO A 228 -25.16 -10.49 -4.30
C PRO A 228 -26.29 -9.87 -3.47
N GLU A 229 -26.55 -8.56 -3.62
CA GLU A 229 -27.58 -7.83 -2.88
C GLU A 229 -28.95 -7.95 -3.53
N THR A 230 -29.01 -7.71 -4.84
CA THR A 230 -30.28 -7.70 -5.58
C THR A 230 -30.66 -9.05 -6.16
N GLY A 231 -29.67 -9.96 -6.34
CA GLY A 231 -29.84 -11.23 -7.03
C GLY A 231 -30.02 -11.13 -8.53
N GLN A 232 -29.83 -9.92 -9.12
CA GLN A 232 -29.94 -9.67 -10.54
C GLN A 232 -28.84 -10.43 -11.31
N VAL A 233 -29.21 -11.10 -12.38
CA VAL A 233 -28.26 -11.78 -13.28
C VAL A 233 -27.45 -10.74 -14.03
N LEU A 234 -26.11 -10.89 -13.99
CA LEU A 234 -25.16 -10.03 -14.68
C LEU A 234 -24.74 -10.66 -16.02
N HIS A 235 -24.24 -11.87 -15.96
CA HIS A 235 -23.77 -12.63 -17.14
C HIS A 235 -24.04 -14.12 -16.98
N GLU A 236 -24.13 -14.83 -18.09
CA GLU A 236 -24.27 -16.29 -18.18
C GLU A 236 -22.99 -16.90 -18.77
N PHE A 237 -22.57 -18.07 -18.29
CA PHE A 237 -21.31 -18.72 -18.66
C PHE A 237 -21.49 -20.20 -18.92
N ASP A 238 -20.79 -20.70 -19.94
CA ASP A 238 -20.71 -22.17 -20.22
C ASP A 238 -19.78 -22.86 -19.20
N SER A 239 -18.75 -22.16 -18.71
CA SER A 239 -17.82 -22.67 -17.71
C SER A 239 -17.24 -21.54 -16.88
N LEU A 240 -16.93 -21.84 -15.60
CA LEU A 240 -16.37 -20.86 -14.67
C LEU A 240 -15.45 -21.56 -13.67
N ARG A 241 -14.39 -20.85 -13.21
CA ARG A 241 -13.50 -21.30 -12.15
C ARG A 241 -13.77 -20.52 -10.87
N ILE A 242 -13.97 -21.26 -9.79
CA ILE A 242 -14.10 -20.69 -8.43
C ILE A 242 -12.77 -20.94 -7.72
N TYR A 243 -12.05 -19.85 -7.40
CA TYR A 243 -10.80 -19.90 -6.65
C TYR A 243 -11.05 -19.95 -5.16
N PRO A 244 -10.12 -20.49 -4.37
CA PRO A 244 -10.25 -20.57 -2.90
C PRO A 244 -10.55 -19.23 -2.23
N ALA A 245 -11.25 -19.29 -1.11
CA ALA A 245 -11.60 -18.09 -0.33
C ALA A 245 -10.46 -17.53 0.51
N ASN A 246 -9.32 -18.21 0.58
CA ASN A 246 -8.13 -17.76 1.31
C ASN A 246 -6.86 -18.20 0.59
N LEU A 247 -5.77 -17.43 0.71
CA LEU A 247 -4.46 -17.74 0.13
C LEU A 247 -3.79 -18.97 0.78
N PHE A 248 -4.11 -19.27 2.03
CA PHE A 248 -3.56 -20.39 2.79
C PHE A 248 -4.55 -21.56 2.83
N VAL A 249 -4.59 -22.35 1.77
CA VAL A 249 -5.44 -23.55 1.69
C VAL A 249 -4.63 -24.76 2.10
N THR A 250 -5.15 -25.54 3.05
CA THR A 250 -4.50 -26.77 3.52
C THR A 250 -5.56 -27.86 3.71
N GLY A 251 -5.34 -29.03 3.08
CA GLY A 251 -6.21 -30.17 3.24
C GLY A 251 -6.21 -30.72 4.69
N LYS A 252 -7.32 -31.31 5.11
CA LYS A 252 -7.48 -31.86 6.49
C LYS A 252 -6.40 -32.86 6.87
N ASP A 253 -6.03 -33.76 5.96
CA ASP A 253 -5.01 -34.80 6.22
C ASP A 253 -3.63 -34.13 6.42
N THR A 254 -3.33 -33.10 5.63
CA THR A 254 -2.11 -32.30 5.77
C THR A 254 -2.09 -31.56 7.11
N LEU A 255 -3.22 -30.99 7.54
CA LEU A 255 -3.33 -30.31 8.83
C LEU A 255 -3.01 -31.26 10.01
N HIS A 256 -3.58 -32.46 10.04
CA HIS A 256 -3.30 -33.42 11.10
C HIS A 256 -1.83 -33.81 11.16
N GLN A 257 -1.20 -34.03 10.00
CA GLN A 257 0.22 -34.33 9.93
C GLN A 257 1.09 -33.15 10.39
N CYS A 258 0.75 -31.91 10.01
CA CYS A 258 1.44 -30.71 10.49
C CYS A 258 1.35 -30.57 12.01
N ILE A 259 0.17 -30.78 12.60
CA ILE A 259 -0.02 -30.74 14.05
C ILE A 259 0.90 -31.73 14.75
N TRP A 260 1.01 -32.97 14.22
CA TRP A 260 1.91 -33.97 14.78
C TRP A 260 3.37 -33.56 14.68
N GLU A 261 3.83 -33.07 13.51
CA GLU A 261 5.20 -32.62 13.29
C GLU A 261 5.58 -31.42 14.18
N ILE A 262 4.69 -30.42 14.30
CA ILE A 262 4.86 -29.28 15.20
C ILE A 262 4.99 -29.75 16.66
N GLN A 263 4.18 -30.72 17.07
CA GLN A 263 4.24 -31.27 18.43
C GLN A 263 5.58 -31.99 18.69
N GLN A 264 6.10 -32.73 17.72
CA GLN A 264 7.42 -33.40 17.84
C GLN A 264 8.56 -32.38 17.96
N ASP A 265 8.53 -31.32 17.16
CA ASP A 265 9.57 -30.28 17.20
C ASP A 265 9.45 -29.43 18.47
N MET A 266 8.23 -29.22 19.00
CA MET A 266 8.01 -28.61 20.32
C MET A 266 8.69 -29.42 21.42
N VAL A 267 8.47 -30.74 21.49
CA VAL A 267 9.07 -31.62 22.50
C VAL A 267 10.60 -31.53 22.43
N LYS A 268 11.18 -31.67 21.26
CA LYS A 268 12.64 -31.56 21.06
C LYS A 268 13.20 -30.22 21.54
N GLN A 269 12.52 -29.13 21.23
CA GLN A 269 12.98 -27.79 21.60
C GLN A 269 12.84 -27.52 23.11
N VAL A 270 11.77 -28.02 23.74
CA VAL A 270 11.60 -27.97 25.20
C VAL A 270 12.68 -28.79 25.91
N GLU A 271 12.99 -30.01 25.44
CA GLU A 271 14.07 -30.81 25.98
C GLU A 271 15.42 -30.10 25.84
N TRP A 272 15.66 -29.43 24.72
CA TRP A 272 16.86 -28.63 24.51
C TRP A 272 16.96 -27.49 25.53
N PHE A 273 15.89 -26.70 25.74
CA PHE A 273 15.88 -25.64 26.77
C PHE A 273 16.16 -26.20 28.15
N ASN A 274 15.51 -27.31 28.51
CA ASN A 274 15.67 -27.95 29.83
C ASN A 274 17.10 -28.47 30.02
N SER A 275 17.75 -29.00 28.96
CA SER A 275 19.15 -29.45 29.00
C SER A 275 20.14 -28.30 29.22
N GLN A 276 19.79 -27.09 28.82
CA GLN A 276 20.54 -25.85 29.04
C GLN A 276 20.21 -25.16 30.37
N GLY A 277 19.34 -25.75 31.21
CA GLY A 277 18.88 -25.15 32.46
C GLY A 277 17.87 -23.99 32.29
N ARG A 278 17.32 -23.83 31.10
CA ARG A 278 16.39 -22.74 30.72
C ARG A 278 14.93 -23.20 30.82
N PHE A 279 14.54 -23.58 32.03
CA PHE A 279 13.22 -24.17 32.29
C PHE A 279 12.05 -23.23 32.05
N ILE A 280 12.23 -21.90 32.26
CA ILE A 280 11.19 -20.91 32.06
C ILE A 280 10.87 -20.77 30.57
N GLU A 281 11.87 -20.72 29.72
CA GLU A 281 11.71 -20.65 28.28
C GLU A 281 11.10 -21.94 27.72
N GLY A 282 11.54 -23.09 28.22
CA GLY A 282 10.98 -24.38 27.86
C GLY A 282 9.48 -24.47 28.19
N LYS A 283 9.09 -24.10 29.42
CA LYS A 283 7.70 -24.07 29.83
C LYS A 283 6.85 -23.12 29.03
N ARG A 284 7.34 -21.90 28.78
CA ARG A 284 6.65 -20.89 27.97
C ARG A 284 6.39 -21.41 26.54
N LEU A 285 7.39 -22.03 25.92
CA LEU A 285 7.25 -22.59 24.59
C LEU A 285 6.21 -23.72 24.56
N GLU A 286 6.24 -24.60 25.54
CA GLU A 286 5.28 -25.71 25.67
C GLU A 286 3.85 -25.19 25.81
N GLU A 287 3.59 -24.28 26.75
CA GLU A 287 2.27 -23.69 26.97
C GLU A 287 1.74 -23.00 25.73
N ARG A 288 2.58 -22.16 25.08
CA ARG A 288 2.18 -21.43 23.89
C ARG A 288 1.88 -22.34 22.71
N THR A 289 2.78 -23.28 22.43
CA THR A 289 2.63 -24.17 21.27
C THR A 289 1.47 -25.13 21.47
N THR A 290 1.25 -25.64 22.70
CA THR A 290 0.09 -26.48 23.01
C THR A 290 -1.22 -25.75 22.77
N HIS A 291 -1.32 -24.49 23.22
CA HIS A 291 -2.50 -23.65 22.95
C HIS A 291 -2.71 -23.43 21.45
N ASP A 292 -1.65 -23.10 20.69
CA ASP A 292 -1.74 -22.92 19.24
C ASP A 292 -2.21 -24.22 18.54
N LEU A 293 -1.73 -25.39 18.99
CA LEU A 293 -2.15 -26.70 18.45
C LEU A 293 -3.62 -27.05 18.78
N GLU A 294 -4.10 -26.68 19.97
CA GLU A 294 -5.51 -26.84 20.34
C GLU A 294 -6.40 -25.98 19.44
N MET A 295 -6.05 -24.72 19.24
CA MET A 295 -6.77 -23.83 18.32
C MET A 295 -6.80 -24.38 16.88
N MET A 296 -5.67 -24.91 16.40
CA MET A 296 -5.61 -25.53 15.06
C MET A 296 -6.51 -26.77 14.94
N ARG A 297 -6.63 -27.60 16.01
CA ARG A 297 -7.51 -28.78 16.01
C ARG A 297 -8.97 -28.40 15.99
N GLU A 298 -9.36 -27.42 16.80
CA GLU A 298 -10.77 -27.04 17.00
C GLU A 298 -11.28 -26.10 15.89
N LEU A 299 -10.47 -25.11 15.48
CA LEU A 299 -10.87 -24.03 14.58
C LEU A 299 -10.23 -24.11 13.20
N GLY A 300 -9.21 -24.95 13.02
CA GLY A 300 -8.42 -25.02 11.78
C GLY A 300 -7.35 -23.93 11.64
N PHE A 301 -7.25 -22.97 12.57
CA PHE A 301 -6.27 -21.91 12.57
C PHE A 301 -5.86 -21.49 13.99
N CYS A 302 -4.77 -20.73 14.13
CA CYS A 302 -4.38 -20.06 15.37
C CYS A 302 -3.78 -18.69 15.10
N ASN A 303 -3.73 -17.84 16.13
CA ASN A 303 -3.03 -16.55 16.04
C ASN A 303 -1.53 -16.76 15.81
N GLY A 304 -1.00 -16.25 14.68
CA GLY A 304 0.39 -16.45 14.29
C GLY A 304 0.66 -17.78 13.58
N ILE A 305 -0.36 -18.37 12.94
CA ILE A 305 -0.25 -19.61 12.16
C ILE A 305 0.88 -19.53 11.11
N GLU A 306 1.21 -18.33 10.64
CA GLU A 306 2.32 -18.10 9.71
C GLU A 306 3.69 -18.55 10.27
N ASN A 307 3.87 -18.60 11.59
CA ASN A 307 5.09 -19.11 12.23
C ASN A 307 5.28 -20.63 12.02
N TYR A 308 4.22 -21.30 11.60
CA TYR A 308 4.18 -22.72 11.29
C TYR A 308 4.11 -23.01 9.78
N SER A 309 4.19 -21.97 8.91
CA SER A 309 4.02 -22.09 7.45
C SER A 309 4.92 -23.15 6.81
N ARG A 310 6.12 -23.35 7.33
CA ARG A 310 7.04 -24.38 6.85
C ARG A 310 6.43 -25.78 6.82
N TYR A 311 5.68 -26.15 7.86
CA TYR A 311 5.03 -27.47 7.94
C TYR A 311 3.90 -27.61 6.91
N PHE A 312 3.11 -26.54 6.75
CA PHE A 312 1.99 -26.52 5.79
C PHE A 312 2.48 -26.57 4.35
N ASP A 313 3.57 -25.86 4.05
CA ASP A 313 4.19 -25.82 2.71
C ASP A 313 5.10 -27.03 2.42
N ARG A 314 5.33 -27.93 3.40
CA ARG A 314 6.28 -29.04 3.28
C ARG A 314 7.70 -28.62 2.93
N ARG A 315 8.14 -27.47 3.45
CA ARG A 315 9.49 -26.93 3.22
C ARG A 315 10.49 -27.44 4.22
N GLU A 316 11.73 -27.64 3.75
CA GLU A 316 12.86 -27.93 4.62
C GLU A 316 13.25 -26.70 5.46
N PRO A 317 13.87 -26.89 6.66
CA PRO A 317 14.40 -25.80 7.45
C PRO A 317 15.33 -24.89 6.65
N GLY A 318 15.13 -23.56 6.71
CA GLY A 318 15.90 -22.57 5.97
C GLY A 318 15.44 -22.31 4.53
N GLN A 319 14.60 -23.16 3.97
CA GLN A 319 14.04 -22.94 2.64
C GLN A 319 13.12 -21.72 2.62
N ARG A 320 13.23 -20.90 1.55
CA ARG A 320 12.40 -19.72 1.38
C ARG A 320 10.90 -20.05 1.32
N PRO A 321 10.01 -19.18 1.82
CA PRO A 321 8.58 -19.35 1.61
C PRO A 321 8.18 -19.04 0.15
N PHE A 322 7.02 -19.53 -0.26
CA PHE A 322 6.39 -19.07 -1.49
C PHE A 322 5.93 -17.63 -1.34
N CYS A 323 6.13 -16.83 -2.37
CA CYS A 323 5.74 -15.42 -2.40
C CYS A 323 4.99 -15.10 -3.72
N LEU A 324 4.61 -13.85 -3.94
CA LEU A 324 3.86 -13.48 -5.14
C LEU A 324 4.61 -13.81 -6.44
N LEU A 325 5.95 -13.74 -6.44
CA LEU A 325 6.75 -14.04 -7.62
C LEU A 325 6.59 -15.51 -8.07
N ASP A 326 6.27 -16.44 -7.17
CA ASP A 326 6.03 -17.85 -7.50
C ASP A 326 4.72 -18.10 -8.26
N TYR A 327 3.84 -17.10 -8.32
CA TYR A 327 2.57 -17.19 -9.07
C TYR A 327 2.69 -16.73 -10.53
N PHE A 328 3.80 -16.02 -10.85
CA PHE A 328 4.08 -15.60 -12.23
C PHE A 328 4.65 -16.73 -13.08
N SER A 329 4.47 -16.61 -14.40
CA SER A 329 5.21 -17.42 -15.37
C SER A 329 6.68 -17.00 -15.42
N ASP A 330 7.58 -17.92 -15.79
CA ASP A 330 9.03 -17.69 -15.79
C ASP A 330 9.48 -16.49 -16.63
N ASP A 331 8.72 -16.07 -17.60
CA ASP A 331 9.06 -15.00 -18.54
C ASP A 331 8.44 -13.63 -18.19
N PHE A 332 7.98 -13.43 -16.97
CA PHE A 332 7.43 -12.15 -16.56
C PHE A 332 8.48 -11.03 -16.55
N LEU A 333 8.02 -9.81 -16.79
CA LEU A 333 8.82 -8.59 -16.69
C LEU A 333 8.65 -7.96 -15.30
N LEU A 334 9.76 -7.69 -14.61
CA LEU A 334 9.76 -6.91 -13.38
C LEU A 334 10.10 -5.44 -13.70
N VAL A 335 9.21 -4.54 -13.33
CA VAL A 335 9.43 -3.10 -13.33
C VAL A 335 9.56 -2.62 -11.89
N VAL A 336 10.70 -2.05 -11.54
CA VAL A 336 10.95 -1.55 -10.18
C VAL A 336 10.88 -0.03 -10.21
N ASP A 337 9.76 0.53 -9.73
CA ASP A 337 9.58 1.98 -9.68
C ASP A 337 10.28 2.57 -8.46
N GLU A 338 10.82 3.80 -8.64
CA GLU A 338 11.72 4.47 -7.68
C GLU A 338 12.76 3.49 -7.11
N SER A 339 13.45 2.79 -8.03
CA SER A 339 14.32 1.65 -7.76
C SER A 339 15.41 1.94 -6.73
N HIS A 340 15.95 3.17 -6.74
CA HIS A 340 16.96 3.63 -5.78
C HIS A 340 16.51 3.57 -4.30
N VAL A 341 15.19 3.42 -4.05
CA VAL A 341 14.60 3.19 -2.72
C VAL A 341 14.06 1.79 -2.59
N THR A 342 13.39 1.30 -3.62
CA THR A 342 12.69 0.01 -3.61
C THR A 342 13.69 -1.15 -3.45
N VAL A 343 14.81 -1.14 -4.19
CA VAL A 343 15.82 -2.20 -4.12
C VAL A 343 16.50 -2.30 -2.76
N PRO A 344 16.98 -1.20 -2.14
CA PRO A 344 17.53 -1.26 -0.78
C PRO A 344 16.53 -1.76 0.27
N GLN A 345 15.23 -1.48 0.12
CA GLN A 345 14.21 -2.01 1.01
C GLN A 345 14.07 -3.52 0.91
N VAL A 346 14.10 -4.11 -0.30
CA VAL A 346 14.09 -5.56 -0.48
C VAL A 346 15.20 -6.20 0.34
N GLY A 347 16.42 -5.65 0.27
CA GLY A 347 17.57 -6.16 1.04
C GLY A 347 17.43 -5.99 2.56
N ALA A 348 16.82 -4.88 3.01
CA ALA A 348 16.72 -4.56 4.43
C ALA A 348 15.66 -5.37 5.18
N MET A 349 14.59 -5.83 4.50
CA MET A 349 13.45 -6.50 5.13
C MET A 349 13.84 -7.78 5.86
N TYR A 350 14.69 -8.62 5.26
CA TYR A 350 15.13 -9.87 5.85
C TYR A 350 15.89 -9.67 7.18
N GLY A 351 16.82 -8.72 7.22
CA GLY A 351 17.64 -8.49 8.43
C GLY A 351 16.81 -8.08 9.64
N GLY A 352 15.86 -7.16 9.45
CA GLY A 352 14.97 -6.70 10.51
C GLY A 352 14.03 -7.80 11.03
N ASP A 353 13.42 -8.56 10.13
CA ASP A 353 12.53 -9.66 10.49
C ASP A 353 13.28 -10.78 11.24
N ARG A 354 14.46 -11.18 10.73
CA ARG A 354 15.30 -12.21 11.35
C ARG A 354 15.73 -11.82 12.77
N SER A 355 16.24 -10.61 12.97
CA SER A 355 16.70 -10.15 14.29
C SER A 355 15.57 -10.24 15.34
N ARG A 356 14.39 -9.80 14.99
CA ARG A 356 13.20 -9.87 15.84
C ARG A 356 12.80 -11.32 16.18
N LYS A 357 12.76 -12.19 15.19
CA LYS A 357 12.36 -13.61 15.35
C LYS A 357 13.38 -14.43 16.10
N VAL A 358 14.67 -14.17 15.91
CA VAL A 358 15.74 -14.80 16.71
C VAL A 358 15.51 -14.54 18.18
N SER A 359 15.22 -13.29 18.57
CA SER A 359 14.91 -12.97 19.96
C SER A 359 13.69 -13.74 20.50
N LEU A 360 12.63 -13.91 19.71
CA LEU A 360 11.44 -14.69 20.10
C LEU A 360 11.75 -16.18 20.28
N VAL A 361 12.53 -16.77 19.39
CA VAL A 361 12.92 -18.19 19.44
C VAL A 361 13.88 -18.44 20.61
N GLU A 362 14.90 -17.62 20.79
CA GLU A 362 15.87 -17.76 21.87
C GLU A 362 15.25 -17.65 23.25
N HIS A 363 14.14 -16.89 23.41
CA HIS A 363 13.49 -16.72 24.70
C HIS A 363 12.21 -17.57 24.86
N GLY A 364 12.01 -18.58 24.00
CA GLY A 364 10.93 -19.57 24.14
C GLY A 364 9.53 -19.02 23.83
N PHE A 365 9.40 -17.95 23.06
CA PHE A 365 8.10 -17.44 22.60
C PHE A 365 7.62 -18.13 21.32
N ARG A 366 8.55 -18.61 20.47
CA ARG A 366 8.24 -19.29 19.22
C ARG A 366 9.19 -20.46 18.97
N LEU A 367 8.71 -21.46 18.19
CA LEU A 367 9.53 -22.53 17.67
C LEU A 367 10.56 -22.00 16.64
N PRO A 368 11.68 -22.71 16.41
CA PRO A 368 12.65 -22.37 15.35
C PRO A 368 12.03 -22.24 13.96
N SER A 369 10.92 -22.91 13.67
CA SER A 369 10.15 -22.79 12.42
C SER A 369 9.68 -21.36 12.10
N ALA A 370 9.53 -20.51 13.12
CA ALA A 370 9.19 -19.11 12.93
C ALA A 370 10.22 -18.34 12.11
N LEU A 371 11.50 -18.77 12.12
CA LEU A 371 12.57 -18.19 11.32
C LEU A 371 12.40 -18.45 9.81
N ASP A 372 11.64 -19.49 9.44
CA ASP A 372 11.40 -19.88 8.05
C ASP A 372 10.20 -19.16 7.43
N ASN A 373 9.39 -18.46 8.23
CA ASN A 373 8.41 -17.49 7.77
C ASN A 373 9.07 -16.12 7.65
N ARG A 374 9.68 -15.82 6.52
CA ARG A 374 10.54 -14.67 6.31
C ARG A 374 10.34 -14.07 4.92
N PRO A 375 10.67 -12.79 4.70
CA PRO A 375 10.78 -12.27 3.35
C PRO A 375 11.94 -12.92 2.59
N LEU A 376 11.95 -12.76 1.27
CA LEU A 376 13.07 -13.17 0.44
C LEU A 376 14.35 -12.46 0.87
N MET A 377 15.48 -13.17 0.74
CA MET A 377 16.81 -12.56 0.73
C MET A 377 17.08 -11.91 -0.64
N SER A 378 18.04 -10.98 -0.71
CA SER A 378 18.36 -10.25 -1.96
C SER A 378 18.77 -11.17 -3.09
N ASP A 379 19.59 -12.18 -2.79
CA ASP A 379 20.06 -13.19 -3.76
C ASP A 379 18.94 -14.15 -4.20
N GLU A 380 18.00 -14.47 -3.31
CA GLU A 380 16.81 -15.24 -3.67
C GLU A 380 15.90 -14.42 -4.59
N PHE A 381 15.69 -13.14 -4.28
CA PHE A 381 14.93 -12.23 -5.13
C PHE A 381 15.55 -12.09 -6.51
N ASP A 382 16.86 -11.81 -6.56
CA ASP A 382 17.60 -11.75 -7.82
C ASP A 382 17.48 -13.07 -8.62
N GLY A 383 17.56 -14.22 -7.94
CA GLY A 383 17.47 -15.54 -8.59
C GLY A 383 16.11 -15.85 -9.22
N MET A 384 15.03 -15.23 -8.74
CA MET A 384 13.67 -15.46 -9.25
C MET A 384 13.30 -14.60 -10.44
N VAL A 385 14.05 -13.52 -10.71
CA VAL A 385 13.69 -12.55 -11.76
C VAL A 385 14.68 -12.68 -12.94
N HIS A 386 14.11 -12.86 -14.13
CA HIS A 386 14.91 -13.01 -15.34
C HIS A 386 15.20 -11.69 -16.04
N GLN A 387 14.25 -10.74 -16.03
CA GLN A 387 14.42 -9.43 -16.66
C GLN A 387 13.83 -8.33 -15.78
N ILE A 388 14.59 -7.27 -15.56
CA ILE A 388 14.26 -6.15 -14.68
C ILE A 388 14.47 -4.84 -15.43
N VAL A 389 13.49 -3.95 -15.32
CA VAL A 389 13.62 -2.55 -15.69
C VAL A 389 13.58 -1.71 -14.41
N TYR A 390 14.70 -1.10 -14.06
CA TYR A 390 14.80 -0.14 -12.96
C TYR A 390 14.35 1.23 -13.45
N VAL A 391 13.36 1.81 -12.80
CA VAL A 391 12.80 3.12 -13.16
C VAL A 391 13.11 4.10 -12.05
N SER A 392 13.86 5.16 -12.33
CA SER A 392 14.24 6.17 -11.34
C SER A 392 14.57 7.51 -11.98
N ALA A 393 14.33 8.61 -11.25
CA ALA A 393 14.85 9.93 -11.60
C ALA A 393 16.32 10.12 -11.18
N THR A 394 16.78 9.30 -10.23
CA THR A 394 18.10 9.34 -9.60
C THR A 394 18.59 7.91 -9.32
N PRO A 395 18.95 7.11 -10.34
CA PRO A 395 19.43 5.75 -10.16
C PRO A 395 20.58 5.67 -9.14
N ALA A 396 20.65 4.57 -8.40
CA ALA A 396 21.73 4.31 -7.46
C ALA A 396 22.85 3.50 -8.11
N ASP A 397 23.95 3.38 -7.40
CA ASP A 397 25.13 2.65 -7.89
C ASP A 397 24.79 1.19 -8.21
N TYR A 398 23.89 0.58 -7.45
CA TYR A 398 23.43 -0.78 -7.67
C TYR A 398 22.80 -0.96 -9.07
N GLU A 399 21.85 -0.09 -9.45
CA GLU A 399 21.20 -0.18 -10.77
C GLU A 399 22.18 0.10 -11.89
N LEU A 400 23.10 1.05 -11.70
CA LEU A 400 24.13 1.38 -12.66
C LEU A 400 25.14 0.23 -12.86
N GLU A 401 25.57 -0.41 -11.78
CA GLU A 401 26.44 -1.60 -11.83
C GLU A 401 25.74 -2.76 -12.55
N LYS A 402 24.47 -3.04 -12.19
CA LYS A 402 23.70 -4.14 -12.80
C LYS A 402 23.41 -3.92 -14.28
N SER A 403 23.21 -2.68 -14.72
CA SER A 403 23.02 -2.31 -16.14
C SER A 403 24.34 -1.98 -16.86
N GLU A 404 25.50 -2.31 -16.26
CA GLU A 404 26.83 -2.10 -16.83
C GLU A 404 27.07 -0.64 -17.26
N GLY A 405 26.47 0.31 -16.57
CA GLY A 405 26.53 1.75 -16.87
C GLY A 405 25.67 2.20 -18.05
N VAL A 406 24.93 1.28 -18.69
CA VAL A 406 24.01 1.63 -19.78
C VAL A 406 22.70 2.13 -19.20
N VAL A 407 22.36 3.38 -19.51
CA VAL A 407 21.16 4.05 -19.00
C VAL A 407 20.34 4.58 -20.17
N VAL A 408 19.06 4.24 -20.18
CA VAL A 408 18.08 4.82 -21.11
C VAL A 408 17.58 6.14 -20.51
N GLU A 409 17.84 7.26 -21.19
CA GLU A 409 17.45 8.59 -20.69
C GLU A 409 16.06 9.02 -21.19
N GLN A 410 15.24 9.55 -20.28
CA GLN A 410 13.96 10.18 -20.58
C GLN A 410 13.85 11.50 -19.80
N LEU A 411 14.44 12.56 -20.34
CA LEU A 411 14.61 13.86 -19.68
C LEU A 411 13.56 14.88 -20.11
N ILE A 412 13.01 14.75 -21.33
CA ILE A 412 12.03 15.69 -21.86
C ILE A 412 10.66 15.49 -21.23
N ARG A 413 10.08 16.57 -20.70
CA ARG A 413 8.70 16.63 -20.22
C ARG A 413 7.78 17.04 -21.35
N PRO A 414 6.74 16.28 -21.68
CA PRO A 414 5.76 16.68 -22.71
C PRO A 414 5.07 18.02 -22.44
N THR A 415 4.97 18.41 -21.17
CA THR A 415 4.39 19.70 -20.74
C THR A 415 5.28 20.91 -21.02
N GLY A 416 6.54 20.71 -21.43
CA GLY A 416 7.53 21.74 -21.60
C GLY A 416 8.10 22.34 -20.31
N LEU A 417 7.68 21.87 -19.13
CA LEU A 417 8.15 22.39 -17.84
C LEU A 417 9.66 22.17 -17.67
N LEU A 418 10.34 23.22 -17.22
CA LEU A 418 11.79 23.23 -17.02
C LEU A 418 12.17 22.73 -15.63
N ASP A 419 13.37 22.20 -15.49
CA ASP A 419 13.95 22.02 -14.18
C ASP A 419 14.17 23.39 -13.51
N PRO A 420 13.95 23.52 -12.18
CA PRO A 420 14.01 24.80 -11.49
C PRO A 420 15.46 25.31 -11.42
N PRO A 421 15.70 26.62 -11.57
CA PRO A 421 17.01 27.18 -11.31
C PRO A 421 17.36 27.03 -9.81
N ILE A 422 18.62 26.68 -9.54
CA ILE A 422 19.15 26.54 -8.19
C ILE A 422 20.03 27.74 -7.86
N GLU A 423 19.67 28.44 -6.81
CA GLU A 423 20.45 29.59 -6.29
C GLU A 423 21.08 29.21 -4.95
N VAL A 424 22.39 29.44 -4.80
CA VAL A 424 23.11 29.21 -3.54
C VAL A 424 23.25 30.54 -2.80
N ARG A 425 22.87 30.58 -1.54
CA ARG A 425 22.96 31.72 -0.65
C ARG A 425 23.70 31.38 0.64
N PRO A 426 24.40 32.35 1.29
CA PRO A 426 25.14 32.07 2.52
C PRO A 426 24.22 31.67 3.67
N CYS A 427 24.72 30.80 4.56
CA CYS A 427 23.99 30.38 5.77
C CYS A 427 23.78 31.54 6.77
N LYS A 428 24.63 32.56 6.72
CA LYS A 428 24.46 33.73 7.58
C LYS A 428 23.13 34.45 7.29
N ASN A 429 22.30 34.60 8.32
CA ASN A 429 20.95 35.17 8.20
C ASN A 429 19.99 34.37 7.29
N GLN A 430 20.21 33.07 7.13
CA GLN A 430 19.42 32.23 6.24
C GLN A 430 17.91 32.26 6.59
N VAL A 431 17.54 32.34 7.87
CA VAL A 431 16.14 32.38 8.31
C VAL A 431 15.48 33.70 7.92
N ASP A 432 16.13 34.85 8.12
CA ASP A 432 15.58 36.17 7.75
C ASP A 432 15.44 36.29 6.23
N ASN A 433 16.42 35.79 5.48
CA ASN A 433 16.35 35.76 4.03
C ASN A 433 15.21 34.86 3.55
N LEU A 434 15.07 33.65 4.14
CA LEU A 434 14.00 32.70 3.84
C LEU A 434 12.62 33.32 4.08
N ILE A 435 12.41 34.06 5.17
CA ILE A 435 11.14 34.72 5.46
C ILE A 435 10.79 35.75 4.38
N GLY A 436 11.78 36.51 3.90
CA GLY A 436 11.58 37.42 2.79
C GLY A 436 11.10 36.74 1.52
N GLU A 437 11.70 35.59 1.17
CA GLU A 437 11.32 34.79 0.01
C GLU A 437 9.96 34.10 0.19
N ILE A 438 9.65 33.61 1.40
CA ILE A 438 8.35 33.04 1.76
C ILE A 438 7.24 34.07 1.50
N ARG A 439 7.38 35.30 2.00
CA ARG A 439 6.36 36.35 1.81
C ARG A 439 6.12 36.66 0.34
N LYS A 440 7.17 36.82 -0.47
CA LYS A 440 7.06 37.01 -1.91
C LYS A 440 6.31 35.89 -2.61
N THR A 441 6.59 34.65 -2.20
CA THR A 441 5.96 33.46 -2.80
C THR A 441 4.49 33.36 -2.40
N ILE A 442 4.14 33.67 -1.16
CA ILE A 442 2.74 33.72 -0.69
C ILE A 442 1.97 34.81 -1.42
N GLU A 443 2.57 36.01 -1.62
CA GLU A 443 1.97 37.12 -2.39
C GLU A 443 1.66 36.71 -3.84
N ALA A 444 2.47 35.80 -4.45
CA ALA A 444 2.22 35.23 -5.75
C ALA A 444 1.12 34.13 -5.74
N GLY A 445 0.67 33.68 -4.57
CA GLY A 445 -0.35 32.64 -4.40
C GLY A 445 0.17 31.21 -4.40
N ASP A 446 1.50 31.03 -4.40
CA ASP A 446 2.15 29.74 -4.46
C ASP A 446 2.52 29.17 -3.08
N ARG A 447 2.94 27.89 -3.05
CA ARG A 447 3.30 27.16 -1.83
C ARG A 447 4.81 26.94 -1.73
N ILE A 448 5.27 26.73 -0.51
CA ILE A 448 6.68 26.63 -0.18
C ILE A 448 6.99 25.34 0.55
N LEU A 449 8.10 24.69 0.17
CA LEU A 449 8.68 23.59 0.91
C LEU A 449 10.02 24.00 1.50
N VAL A 450 10.25 23.70 2.80
CA VAL A 450 11.51 23.98 3.49
C VAL A 450 12.06 22.68 4.08
N THR A 451 13.29 22.32 3.70
CA THR A 451 13.95 21.13 4.26
C THR A 451 15.01 21.51 5.29
N THR A 452 14.94 20.86 6.45
CA THR A 452 15.88 21.04 7.57
C THR A 452 16.66 19.74 7.83
N LEU A 453 17.69 19.79 8.69
CA LEU A 453 18.51 18.62 9.01
C LEU A 453 17.95 17.79 10.17
N THR A 454 17.21 18.40 11.08
CA THR A 454 16.73 17.72 12.30
C THR A 454 15.24 18.00 12.55
N LYS A 455 14.58 17.06 13.23
CA LYS A 455 13.18 17.20 13.68
C LYS A 455 12.99 18.47 14.50
N ARG A 456 13.88 18.70 15.49
CA ARG A 456 13.85 19.87 16.36
C ARG A 456 13.93 21.17 15.56
N MET A 457 14.82 21.24 14.57
CA MET A 457 14.93 22.42 13.70
C MET A 457 13.65 22.66 12.89
N ALA A 458 12.98 21.59 12.39
CA ALA A 458 11.72 21.72 11.68
C ALA A 458 10.62 22.29 12.60
N GLU A 459 10.49 21.77 13.82
CA GLU A 459 9.52 22.23 14.80
C GLU A 459 9.79 23.68 15.26
N GLU A 460 11.05 24.01 15.55
CA GLU A 460 11.44 25.37 16.00
C GLU A 460 11.19 26.39 14.89
N LEU A 461 11.54 26.06 13.64
CA LEU A 461 11.30 26.93 12.49
C LEU A 461 9.80 27.12 12.25
N SER A 462 9.00 26.07 12.32
CA SER A 462 7.55 26.15 12.17
C SER A 462 6.93 27.07 13.23
N ARG A 463 7.26 26.87 14.51
CA ARG A 463 6.80 27.75 15.61
C ARG A 463 7.24 29.22 15.42
N TYR A 464 8.42 29.43 14.83
CA TYR A 464 8.90 30.79 14.54
C TYR A 464 8.09 31.43 13.41
N LEU A 465 7.79 30.70 12.33
CA LEU A 465 6.95 31.17 11.22
C LEU A 465 5.51 31.49 11.69
N GLU A 466 4.92 30.65 12.55
CA GLU A 466 3.60 30.88 13.15
C GLU A 466 3.54 32.20 13.95
N ARG A 467 4.58 32.49 14.74
CA ARG A 467 4.69 33.78 15.46
C ARG A 467 4.70 34.99 14.53
N LEU A 468 5.20 34.81 13.31
CA LEU A 468 5.19 35.83 12.25
C LEU A 468 3.90 35.84 11.43
N ARG A 469 2.88 35.07 11.86
CA ARG A 469 1.56 34.91 11.20
C ARG A 469 1.68 34.33 9.80
N ILE A 470 2.66 33.45 9.56
CA ILE A 470 2.77 32.66 8.34
C ILE A 470 2.11 31.31 8.62
N SER A 471 1.13 30.95 7.78
CA SER A 471 0.42 29.68 7.90
C SER A 471 1.36 28.53 7.49
N CYS A 472 1.74 27.69 8.45
CA CYS A 472 2.69 26.61 8.20
C CYS A 472 2.38 25.36 9.00
N SER A 473 2.96 24.26 8.56
CA SER A 473 2.98 23.01 9.31
C SER A 473 4.33 22.32 9.13
N TYR A 474 4.58 21.27 9.92
CA TYR A 474 5.79 20.48 9.78
C TYR A 474 5.49 18.98 9.66
N ILE A 475 6.39 18.26 8.99
CA ILE A 475 6.33 16.79 8.87
C ILE A 475 7.70 16.19 9.23
N HIS A 476 7.71 15.14 10.06
CA HIS A 476 8.86 14.28 10.34
C HIS A 476 8.41 12.83 10.60
N SER A 477 9.33 11.93 10.92
CA SER A 477 9.06 10.49 11.04
C SER A 477 8.06 10.10 12.15
N GLU A 478 7.79 10.98 13.12
CA GLU A 478 6.87 10.73 14.23
C GLU A 478 5.44 11.22 13.94
N VAL A 479 5.23 11.98 12.87
CA VAL A 479 3.89 12.38 12.43
C VAL A 479 3.15 11.17 11.89
N LYS A 480 1.96 10.90 12.42
CA LYS A 480 1.13 9.76 12.01
C LYS A 480 0.73 9.86 10.53
N THR A 481 0.47 8.72 9.91
CA THR A 481 0.17 8.66 8.46
C THR A 481 -1.06 9.48 8.09
N LEU A 482 -2.13 9.44 8.87
CA LEU A 482 -3.34 10.21 8.63
C LEU A 482 -3.09 11.72 8.74
N ASP A 483 -2.41 12.16 9.79
CA ASP A 483 -2.06 13.58 9.99
C ASP A 483 -1.19 14.09 8.83
N ARG A 484 -0.27 13.24 8.32
CA ARG A 484 0.56 13.58 7.16
C ARG A 484 -0.27 13.84 5.91
N ILE A 485 -1.28 13.00 5.65
CA ILE A 485 -2.17 13.15 4.51
C ILE A 485 -2.94 14.46 4.62
N GLU A 486 -3.47 14.77 5.80
CA GLU A 486 -4.20 16.00 6.06
C GLU A 486 -3.31 17.24 5.88
N ILE A 487 -2.08 17.23 6.40
CA ILE A 487 -1.13 18.33 6.21
C ILE A 487 -0.84 18.59 4.73
N ILE A 488 -0.64 17.52 3.94
CA ILE A 488 -0.39 17.64 2.50
C ILE A 488 -1.62 18.19 1.79
N ARG A 489 -2.80 17.73 2.14
CA ARG A 489 -4.07 18.25 1.62
C ARG A 489 -4.21 19.75 1.94
N ASN A 490 -4.00 20.15 3.18
CA ASN A 490 -4.04 21.54 3.62
C ASN A 490 -3.06 22.45 2.85
N LEU A 491 -1.86 21.93 2.50
CA LEU A 491 -0.92 22.64 1.65
C LEU A 491 -1.46 22.83 0.22
N ARG A 492 -2.05 21.81 -0.37
CA ARG A 492 -2.62 21.86 -1.72
C ARG A 492 -3.85 22.76 -1.80
N GLU A 493 -4.70 22.74 -0.78
CA GLU A 493 -5.90 23.57 -0.68
C GLU A 493 -5.57 25.02 -0.31
N GLY A 494 -4.35 25.29 0.17
CA GLY A 494 -3.91 26.62 0.56
C GLY A 494 -4.35 27.03 1.98
N VAL A 495 -4.70 26.07 2.80
CA VAL A 495 -4.94 26.28 4.24
C VAL A 495 -3.62 26.59 4.94
N ILE A 496 -2.52 25.96 4.50
CA ILE A 496 -1.15 26.30 4.88
C ILE A 496 -0.35 26.71 3.66
N ASP A 497 0.59 27.64 3.83
CA ASP A 497 1.44 28.18 2.78
C ASP A 497 2.83 27.54 2.76
N VAL A 498 3.31 27.13 3.92
CA VAL A 498 4.67 26.60 4.11
C VAL A 498 4.62 25.23 4.76
N LEU A 499 5.34 24.29 4.18
CA LEU A 499 5.56 22.98 4.75
C LEU A 499 7.04 22.80 5.10
N VAL A 500 7.33 22.59 6.38
CA VAL A 500 8.70 22.39 6.89
C VAL A 500 8.94 20.91 7.20
N GLY A 501 10.10 20.37 6.86
CA GLY A 501 10.41 18.98 7.25
C GLY A 501 11.85 18.54 7.08
N VAL A 502 12.15 17.37 7.63
CA VAL A 502 13.51 16.82 7.65
C VAL A 502 13.81 15.98 6.41
N ASN A 503 12.88 15.17 6.01
CA ASN A 503 13.01 14.21 4.90
C ASN A 503 11.69 14.11 4.14
N LEU A 504 11.07 15.27 3.96
CA LEU A 504 9.69 15.42 3.57
C LEU A 504 9.33 14.77 2.24
N LEU A 505 10.30 14.59 1.36
CA LEU A 505 10.01 14.73 -0.03
C LEU A 505 10.64 13.63 -0.86
N ARG A 506 10.94 12.50 -0.23
CA ARG A 506 11.65 11.47 -0.96
C ARG A 506 10.82 10.92 -2.10
N GLU A 507 9.49 10.64 -1.92
CA GLU A 507 8.79 9.89 -2.95
C GLU A 507 7.27 10.10 -2.90
N GLY A 508 6.64 10.10 -4.07
CA GLY A 508 5.19 10.00 -4.21
C GLY A 508 4.36 11.28 -4.03
N LEU A 509 4.98 12.44 -3.74
CA LEU A 509 4.25 13.70 -3.64
C LEU A 509 4.31 14.48 -4.95
N ASP A 510 3.17 14.70 -5.56
CA ASP A 510 3.00 15.59 -6.72
C ASP A 510 2.33 16.89 -6.23
N LEU A 511 3.13 17.95 -6.13
CA LEU A 511 2.71 19.25 -5.57
C LEU A 511 2.94 20.36 -6.61
N PRO A 512 2.09 20.47 -7.63
CA PRO A 512 2.24 21.50 -8.66
C PRO A 512 2.07 22.92 -8.12
N GLU A 513 1.49 23.08 -6.93
CA GLU A 513 1.28 24.36 -6.26
C GLU A 513 2.58 24.94 -5.67
N VAL A 514 3.64 24.13 -5.56
CA VAL A 514 4.91 24.51 -4.95
C VAL A 514 5.81 25.18 -6.00
N SER A 515 6.12 26.46 -5.81
CA SER A 515 7.08 27.20 -6.65
C SER A 515 8.43 27.44 -5.94
N LEU A 516 8.49 27.41 -4.62
CA LEU A 516 9.74 27.60 -3.87
C LEU A 516 10.09 26.35 -3.05
N VAL A 517 11.29 25.83 -3.26
CA VAL A 517 11.93 24.83 -2.41
C VAL A 517 13.17 25.43 -1.77
N ALA A 518 13.23 25.46 -0.44
CA ALA A 518 14.36 25.96 0.32
C ALA A 518 15.07 24.82 1.06
N VAL A 519 16.37 24.70 0.88
CA VAL A 519 17.22 23.72 1.54
C VAL A 519 18.12 24.45 2.54
N MET A 520 17.82 24.26 3.84
CA MET A 520 18.62 24.84 4.93
C MET A 520 19.89 24.03 5.14
N ASP A 521 21.01 24.71 5.43
CA ASP A 521 22.30 24.05 5.71
C ASP A 521 22.66 22.99 4.64
N ALA A 522 22.62 23.37 3.36
CA ALA A 522 22.82 22.46 2.25
C ALA A 522 24.27 21.94 2.15
N ASP A 523 25.23 22.63 2.77
CA ASP A 523 26.64 22.26 2.84
C ASP A 523 27.00 21.24 3.93
N LYS A 524 26.03 20.81 4.74
CA LYS A 524 26.24 19.79 5.75
C LYS A 524 26.09 18.40 5.12
N GLU A 525 27.17 17.92 4.50
CA GLU A 525 27.20 16.63 3.82
C GLU A 525 26.70 15.49 4.70
N GLY A 526 25.97 14.56 4.10
CA GLY A 526 25.38 13.41 4.73
C GLY A 526 24.21 12.87 3.92
N PHE A 527 23.55 11.86 4.44
CA PHE A 527 22.46 11.17 3.78
C PHE A 527 21.31 12.10 3.30
N LEU A 528 21.01 13.18 4.06
CA LEU A 528 19.97 14.16 3.74
C LEU A 528 20.44 15.25 2.75
N ARG A 529 21.71 15.33 2.47
CA ARG A 529 22.34 16.33 1.57
C ARG A 529 23.25 15.66 0.53
N SER A 530 23.03 14.39 0.23
CA SER A 530 23.64 13.70 -0.89
C SER A 530 23.09 14.27 -2.21
N ASN A 531 23.84 14.16 -3.31
CA ASN A 531 23.42 14.54 -4.65
C ASN A 531 22.01 14.02 -4.96
N ARG A 532 21.73 12.74 -4.68
CA ARG A 532 20.40 12.13 -4.91
C ARG A 532 19.31 12.83 -4.12
N SER A 533 19.52 13.08 -2.83
CA SER A 533 18.55 13.77 -1.97
C SER A 533 18.31 15.21 -2.41
N LEU A 534 19.34 15.94 -2.77
CA LEU A 534 19.24 17.32 -3.26
C LEU A 534 18.52 17.39 -4.61
N THR A 535 18.85 16.50 -5.55
CA THR A 535 18.19 16.42 -6.88
C THR A 535 16.70 16.11 -6.77
N GLN A 536 16.33 15.17 -5.89
CA GLN A 536 14.90 14.85 -5.64
C GLN A 536 14.16 16.01 -5.00
N THR A 537 14.80 16.69 -4.05
CA THR A 537 14.23 17.85 -3.36
C THR A 537 14.03 19.01 -4.36
N ALA A 538 15.02 19.30 -5.18
CA ALA A 538 14.94 20.31 -6.24
C ALA A 538 13.83 19.97 -7.25
N GLY A 539 13.71 18.71 -7.64
CA GLY A 539 12.69 18.23 -8.57
C GLY A 539 11.23 18.46 -8.12
N ARG A 540 11.00 18.77 -6.82
CA ARG A 540 9.65 19.12 -6.33
C ARG A 540 9.14 20.45 -6.86
N ALA A 541 10.02 21.41 -7.14
CA ALA A 541 9.66 22.68 -7.78
C ALA A 541 9.52 22.55 -9.32
N ALA A 542 9.91 21.44 -9.93
CA ALA A 542 9.88 21.26 -11.39
C ALA A 542 8.46 21.07 -11.97
N ARG A 543 7.43 21.06 -11.16
CA ARG A 543 6.00 20.96 -11.56
C ARG A 543 5.34 22.32 -11.70
N ASN A 544 5.99 23.38 -11.23
CA ASN A 544 5.52 24.74 -11.33
C ASN A 544 6.32 25.50 -12.40
N VAL A 545 5.66 26.34 -13.18
CA VAL A 545 6.30 27.15 -14.24
C VAL A 545 7.33 28.13 -13.63
N ASP A 546 7.03 28.69 -12.46
CA ASP A 546 7.86 29.61 -11.72
C ASP A 546 8.71 28.91 -10.62
N GLY A 547 8.90 27.59 -10.79
CA GLY A 547 9.65 26.76 -9.84
C GLY A 547 11.10 27.22 -9.67
N ARG A 548 11.54 27.39 -8.43
CA ARG A 548 12.92 27.77 -8.05
C ARG A 548 13.37 27.07 -6.78
N VAL A 549 14.68 26.92 -6.63
CA VAL A 549 15.30 26.27 -5.47
C VAL A 549 16.33 27.22 -4.84
N LEU A 550 16.28 27.37 -3.53
CA LEU A 550 17.27 28.06 -2.73
C LEU A 550 18.06 27.06 -1.89
N MET A 551 19.37 27.06 -2.01
CA MET A 551 20.26 26.26 -1.16
C MET A 551 21.06 27.21 -0.28
N TYR A 552 20.86 27.13 1.04
CA TYR A 552 21.67 27.90 2.00
C TYR A 552 22.92 27.11 2.34
N ALA A 553 24.08 27.66 1.95
CA ALA A 553 25.37 27.03 2.09
C ALA A 553 26.50 28.08 2.13
N ASP A 554 27.49 27.88 2.99
CA ASP A 554 28.71 28.70 3.00
C ASP A 554 29.78 28.14 2.05
N LYS A 555 29.65 26.87 1.67
CA LYS A 555 30.49 26.17 0.70
C LYS A 555 29.61 25.38 -0.28
N VAL A 556 30.00 25.38 -1.55
CA VAL A 556 29.42 24.43 -2.50
C VAL A 556 30.16 23.10 -2.33
N THR A 557 29.42 22.06 -1.90
CA THR A 557 29.96 20.70 -1.76
C THR A 557 29.90 19.96 -3.10
N ASP A 558 30.58 18.80 -3.20
CA ASP A 558 30.56 17.98 -4.42
C ASP A 558 29.13 17.52 -4.75
N SER A 559 28.35 17.14 -3.73
CA SER A 559 26.93 16.76 -3.89
C SER A 559 26.08 17.92 -4.44
N MET A 560 26.31 19.15 -3.97
CA MET A 560 25.63 20.35 -4.48
C MET A 560 26.05 20.65 -5.92
N ALA A 561 27.37 20.61 -6.21
CA ALA A 561 27.91 20.89 -7.53
C ALA A 561 27.30 19.94 -8.58
N GLN A 562 27.30 18.65 -8.33
CA GLN A 562 26.69 17.64 -9.20
C GLN A 562 25.19 17.88 -9.39
N THR A 563 24.45 18.23 -8.31
CA THR A 563 23.02 18.54 -8.41
C THR A 563 22.75 19.76 -9.29
N ILE A 564 23.55 20.82 -9.12
CA ILE A 564 23.42 22.07 -9.89
C ILE A 564 23.74 21.80 -11.37
N GLU A 565 24.83 21.11 -11.65
CA GLU A 565 25.25 20.76 -13.00
C GLU A 565 24.19 19.92 -13.72
N GLU A 566 23.72 18.85 -13.08
CA GLU A 566 22.73 17.96 -13.68
C GLU A 566 21.38 18.68 -13.90
N THR A 567 20.93 19.47 -12.95
CA THR A 567 19.69 20.25 -13.07
C THR A 567 19.82 21.29 -14.21
N SER A 568 20.97 21.94 -14.35
CA SER A 568 21.24 22.89 -15.46
C SER A 568 21.26 22.17 -16.80
N ARG A 569 21.94 21.03 -16.91
CA ARG A 569 21.97 20.20 -18.14
C ARG A 569 20.56 19.81 -18.58
N ARG A 570 19.74 19.34 -17.65
CA ARG A 570 18.35 18.95 -17.94
C ARG A 570 17.51 20.15 -18.37
N ARG A 571 17.68 21.29 -17.71
CA ARG A 571 17.01 22.54 -18.07
C ARG A 571 17.35 22.99 -19.48
N GLU A 572 18.64 23.05 -19.82
CA GLU A 572 19.12 23.44 -21.16
C GLU A 572 18.57 22.50 -22.26
N LYS A 573 18.60 21.19 -22.04
CA LYS A 573 18.04 20.20 -22.96
C LYS A 573 16.54 20.45 -23.20
N GLN A 574 15.78 20.68 -22.12
CA GLN A 574 14.34 20.96 -22.21
C GLN A 574 14.06 22.30 -22.91
N GLU A 575 14.83 23.34 -22.60
CA GLU A 575 14.69 24.66 -23.27
C GLU A 575 14.97 24.58 -24.79
N ALA A 576 16.02 23.85 -25.16
CA ALA A 576 16.34 23.61 -26.57
C ALA A 576 15.19 22.89 -27.31
N TYR A 577 14.68 21.83 -26.70
CA TYR A 577 13.55 21.08 -27.22
C TYR A 577 12.27 21.92 -27.34
N ASN A 578 11.94 22.70 -26.30
CA ASN A 578 10.78 23.59 -26.32
C ASN A 578 10.88 24.64 -27.47
N LYS A 579 12.08 25.17 -27.65
CA LYS A 579 12.35 26.19 -28.71
C LYS A 579 12.23 25.59 -30.10
N GLU A 580 12.76 24.39 -30.32
CA GLU A 580 12.69 23.68 -31.58
C GLU A 580 11.25 23.32 -31.97
N HIS A 581 10.43 22.89 -30.98
CA HIS A 581 9.06 22.42 -31.23
C HIS A 581 7.99 23.48 -30.94
N GLY A 582 8.37 24.71 -30.57
CA GLY A 582 7.43 25.79 -30.26
C GLY A 582 6.54 25.52 -29.05
N ILE A 583 7.04 24.75 -28.07
CA ILE A 583 6.28 24.36 -26.87
C ILE A 583 6.37 25.48 -25.83
N ILE A 584 5.24 25.95 -25.36
CA ILE A 584 5.13 26.88 -24.23
C ILE A 584 4.88 26.02 -22.94
N PRO A 585 5.75 26.16 -21.92
CA PRO A 585 5.56 25.44 -20.66
C PRO A 585 4.18 25.65 -20.06
N LYS A 586 3.49 24.57 -19.73
CA LYS A 586 2.15 24.61 -19.13
C LYS A 586 2.11 23.77 -17.86
N GLN A 587 1.61 24.38 -16.78
CA GLN A 587 1.36 23.69 -15.53
C GLN A 587 0.16 22.74 -15.70
N VAL A 588 0.33 21.49 -15.28
CA VAL A 588 -0.76 20.50 -15.27
C VAL A 588 -1.69 20.79 -14.09
N LYS A 589 -2.91 21.20 -14.38
CA LYS A 589 -3.97 21.27 -13.37
C LYS A 589 -4.56 19.87 -13.21
N ARG A 590 -4.09 19.08 -12.27
CA ARG A 590 -4.80 17.86 -11.85
C ARG A 590 -6.04 18.25 -11.04
N SER A 591 -7.11 17.45 -11.15
CA SER A 591 -8.26 17.59 -10.28
C SER A 591 -7.78 17.49 -8.82
N LYS A 592 -8.30 18.31 -7.93
CA LYS A 592 -7.94 18.35 -6.50
C LYS A 592 -8.34 17.08 -5.74
N LYS A 593 -8.90 16.08 -6.41
CA LYS A 593 -9.22 14.77 -5.82
C LYS A 593 -7.92 14.06 -5.45
N THR A 594 -7.76 13.82 -4.17
CA THR A 594 -6.61 13.07 -3.62
C THR A 594 -6.62 11.63 -4.09
N VAL A 595 -5.44 11.01 -4.14
CA VAL A 595 -5.26 9.57 -4.40
C VAL A 595 -6.06 8.71 -3.40
N PHE A 596 -6.39 9.25 -2.21
CA PHE A 596 -7.24 8.61 -1.21
C PHE A 596 -8.75 8.72 -1.53
N GLU A 597 -9.19 9.82 -2.12
CA GLU A 597 -10.57 9.92 -2.65
C GLU A 597 -10.75 9.06 -3.91
N GLN A 598 -9.67 8.71 -4.59
CA GLN A 598 -9.69 7.69 -5.65
C GLN A 598 -9.64 6.26 -5.08
N SER A 599 -9.14 6.04 -3.88
CA SER A 599 -9.30 4.76 -3.17
C SER A 599 -10.66 4.64 -2.49
N GLU A 600 -11.28 5.76 -2.08
CA GLU A 600 -12.71 5.83 -1.75
C GLU A 600 -13.61 5.68 -3.01
N LEU A 601 -13.12 5.98 -4.21
CA LEU A 601 -13.78 5.64 -5.49
C LEU A 601 -13.70 4.14 -5.83
N ILE A 602 -12.89 3.37 -5.11
CA ILE A 602 -13.02 1.92 -5.05
C ILE A 602 -14.22 1.54 -4.14
N GLU A 603 -14.61 2.43 -3.21
CA GLU A 603 -15.79 2.27 -2.33
C GLU A 603 -17.08 2.87 -2.92
N GLU A 604 -17.02 3.80 -3.90
CA GLU A 604 -18.19 4.41 -4.52
C GLU A 604 -18.33 4.08 -6.01
N ARG A 605 -18.85 2.88 -6.31
CA ARG A 605 -19.78 2.79 -7.44
C ARG A 605 -21.14 3.31 -6.91
N PRO A 606 -21.73 4.34 -7.52
CA PRO A 606 -23.04 4.82 -7.06
C PRO A 606 -24.03 3.67 -7.22
N SER A 607 -24.54 3.20 -6.11
CA SER A 607 -25.81 2.51 -6.07
C SER A 607 -26.85 3.45 -6.72
N PRO A 608 -27.59 3.05 -7.75
CA PRO A 608 -28.60 3.91 -8.36
C PRO A 608 -29.89 3.91 -7.54
N ILE A 609 -29.80 4.16 -6.26
CA ILE A 609 -30.96 4.53 -5.43
C ILE A 609 -30.40 5.57 -4.46
N ALA A 610 -30.81 6.82 -4.66
CA ALA A 610 -30.70 7.84 -3.66
C ALA A 610 -31.47 7.37 -2.42
N ALA A 611 -30.78 6.72 -1.49
CA ALA A 611 -31.20 6.72 -0.11
C ALA A 611 -30.89 8.12 0.39
N GLU A 612 -31.92 8.82 0.82
CA GLU A 612 -31.81 10.04 1.61
C GLU A 612 -30.75 9.79 2.70
N PRO A 613 -29.92 10.79 3.03
CA PRO A 613 -28.93 10.63 4.09
C PRO A 613 -29.68 10.17 5.33
N ALA A 614 -29.38 8.97 5.81
CA ALA A 614 -29.83 8.54 7.12
C ALA A 614 -29.34 9.61 8.10
N ALA A 615 -30.29 10.36 8.66
CA ALA A 615 -30.01 11.36 9.65
C ALA A 615 -29.48 10.68 10.91
N SER A 616 -28.17 10.43 10.92
CA SER A 616 -27.45 10.04 12.12
C SER A 616 -27.40 11.29 13.00
N GLY A 617 -28.22 11.33 14.02
CA GLY A 617 -28.23 12.39 15.00
C GLY A 617 -29.60 13.01 15.33
N VAL A 618 -30.66 12.69 14.57
CA VAL A 618 -32.00 13.26 14.80
C VAL A 618 -32.77 12.53 15.93
N GLY A 619 -32.51 11.23 16.15
CA GLY A 619 -33.27 10.44 17.13
C GLY A 619 -33.03 10.77 18.62
N ILE A 620 -31.91 11.42 18.96
CA ILE A 620 -31.57 11.73 20.37
C ILE A 620 -32.17 13.01 20.86
N LEU A 621 -32.32 14.02 19.99
CA LEU A 621 -33.04 15.24 20.30
C LEU A 621 -34.54 15.01 20.34
N GLU A 622 -35.07 13.86 19.92
CA GLU A 622 -36.45 13.42 20.03
C GLU A 622 -36.75 12.72 21.35
N ASP A 623 -35.74 12.37 22.18
CA ASP A 623 -35.98 11.92 23.56
C ASP A 623 -36.72 13.01 24.33
N PRO A 624 -37.88 12.74 24.90
CA PRO A 624 -38.70 13.74 25.57
C PRO A 624 -37.97 14.52 26.65
N VAL A 625 -36.98 13.92 27.30
CA VAL A 625 -36.19 14.55 28.37
C VAL A 625 -35.17 15.50 27.76
N VAL A 626 -34.43 15.03 26.72
CA VAL A 626 -33.40 15.83 26.02
C VAL A 626 -34.08 17.01 25.26
N ALA A 627 -35.16 16.72 24.56
CA ALA A 627 -35.95 17.72 23.84
C ALA A 627 -36.49 18.80 24.80
N GLY A 628 -36.93 18.42 26.00
CA GLY A 628 -37.36 19.37 27.04
C GLY A 628 -36.23 20.31 27.47
N TYR A 629 -35.02 19.83 27.65
CA TYR A 629 -33.87 20.67 28.02
C TYR A 629 -33.39 21.54 26.85
N VAL A 630 -33.46 21.06 25.61
CA VAL A 630 -33.18 21.88 24.41
C VAL A 630 -34.20 23.02 24.25
N GLN A 631 -35.47 22.71 24.41
CA GLN A 631 -36.56 23.75 24.31
C GLN A 631 -36.53 24.79 25.43
N SER A 632 -36.18 24.35 26.66
CA SER A 632 -36.09 25.26 27.82
C SER A 632 -34.74 25.99 27.92
N GLN A 633 -33.78 25.65 27.11
CA GLN A 633 -32.37 26.13 27.17
C GLN A 633 -31.74 26.02 28.58
N ASP A 634 -32.10 24.97 29.33
CA ASP A 634 -31.56 24.73 30.67
C ASP A 634 -30.15 24.17 30.61
N ARG A 635 -29.17 25.07 30.50
CA ARG A 635 -27.74 24.77 30.38
C ARG A 635 -27.21 23.91 31.52
N LYS A 636 -27.65 24.16 32.78
CA LYS A 636 -27.20 23.40 33.95
C LYS A 636 -27.73 21.95 33.94
N ALA A 637 -28.95 21.74 33.50
CA ALA A 637 -29.52 20.41 33.37
C ALA A 637 -28.84 19.62 32.25
N MET A 638 -28.59 20.27 31.12
CA MET A 638 -27.92 19.67 29.98
C MET A 638 -26.45 19.31 30.30
N GLU A 639 -25.70 20.18 30.99
CA GLU A 639 -24.33 19.92 31.44
C GLU A 639 -24.27 18.69 32.39
N LYS A 640 -25.24 18.54 33.29
CA LYS A 640 -25.32 17.35 34.15
C LYS A 640 -25.60 16.08 33.36
N LEU A 641 -26.46 16.17 32.36
CA LEU A 641 -26.77 15.04 31.46
C LEU A 641 -25.51 14.62 30.66
N MET A 642 -24.80 15.60 30.08
CA MET A 642 -23.55 15.37 29.36
C MET A 642 -22.49 14.68 30.23
N VAL A 643 -22.33 15.12 31.49
CA VAL A 643 -21.39 14.48 32.43
C VAL A 643 -21.81 13.05 32.73
N ARG A 644 -23.10 12.77 32.85
CA ARG A 644 -23.61 11.41 33.06
C ARG A 644 -23.37 10.52 31.85
N THR A 645 -23.74 10.97 30.64
CA THR A 645 -23.52 10.25 29.38
C THR A 645 -22.04 9.95 29.15
N ARG A 646 -21.15 10.91 29.46
CA ARG A 646 -19.69 10.69 29.38
C ARG A 646 -19.22 9.57 30.31
N LYS A 647 -19.70 9.53 31.55
CA LYS A 647 -19.35 8.44 32.49
C LYS A 647 -19.89 7.08 32.03
N GLU A 648 -21.08 7.06 31.47
CA GLU A 648 -21.69 5.83 30.92
C GLU A 648 -20.91 5.35 29.68
N MET A 649 -20.49 6.26 28.80
CA MET A 649 -19.63 5.95 27.67
C MET A 649 -18.25 5.36 28.11
N GLU A 650 -17.60 6.00 29.08
CA GLU A 650 -16.34 5.51 29.64
C GLU A 650 -16.50 4.12 30.31
N ARG A 651 -17.64 3.88 30.95
CA ARG A 651 -17.95 2.56 31.54
C ARG A 651 -18.16 1.52 30.45
N ALA A 652 -18.95 1.81 29.42
CA ALA A 652 -19.19 0.94 28.30
C ALA A 652 -17.86 0.59 27.55
N ALA A 653 -16.98 1.58 27.40
CA ALA A 653 -15.66 1.37 26.80
C ALA A 653 -14.76 0.44 27.67
N LYS A 654 -14.79 0.57 28.99
CA LYS A 654 -14.07 -0.33 29.92
C LYS A 654 -14.62 -1.75 29.92
N GLU A 655 -15.92 -1.89 29.74
CA GLU A 655 -16.63 -3.17 29.66
C GLU A 655 -16.58 -3.80 28.26
N LEU A 656 -15.80 -3.19 27.32
CA LEU A 656 -15.63 -3.61 25.92
C LEU A 656 -16.94 -3.64 25.11
N ALA A 657 -17.97 -2.93 25.55
CA ALA A 657 -19.23 -2.73 24.84
C ALA A 657 -19.11 -1.59 23.83
N PHE A 658 -18.31 -1.81 22.77
CA PHE A 658 -17.91 -0.75 21.83
C PHE A 658 -19.07 -0.11 21.08
N MET A 659 -20.13 -0.86 20.76
CA MET A 659 -21.33 -0.31 20.10
C MET A 659 -22.08 0.66 20.99
N ASP A 660 -22.23 0.33 22.29
CA ASP A 660 -22.85 1.21 23.26
C ASP A 660 -21.98 2.43 23.55
N ALA A 661 -20.65 2.25 23.63
CA ALA A 661 -19.72 3.37 23.79
C ALA A 661 -19.76 4.33 22.59
N ALA A 662 -19.85 3.81 21.35
CA ALA A 662 -19.99 4.63 20.14
C ALA A 662 -21.33 5.39 20.13
N ARG A 663 -22.43 4.74 20.43
CA ARG A 663 -23.76 5.39 20.55
C ARG A 663 -23.75 6.52 21.58
N LEU A 664 -23.24 6.26 22.78
CA LEU A 664 -23.15 7.27 23.85
C LEU A 664 -22.22 8.42 23.52
N ARG A 665 -21.17 8.20 22.72
CA ARG A 665 -20.29 9.24 22.19
C ARG A 665 -21.05 10.16 21.22
N ASP A 666 -21.79 9.57 20.29
CA ASP A 666 -22.55 10.32 19.30
C ASP A 666 -23.67 11.13 19.98
N GLU A 667 -24.31 10.58 21.02
CA GLU A 667 -25.23 11.29 21.92
C GLU A 667 -24.57 12.49 22.60
N LEU A 668 -23.38 12.32 23.13
CA LEU A 668 -22.62 13.39 23.77
C LEU A 668 -22.29 14.52 22.79
N PHE A 669 -21.83 14.20 21.58
CA PHE A 669 -21.55 15.19 20.54
C PHE A 669 -22.80 15.97 20.11
N ALA A 670 -23.95 15.30 19.99
CA ALA A 670 -25.21 15.98 19.67
C ALA A 670 -25.62 16.99 20.75
N MET A 671 -25.46 16.62 22.04
CA MET A 671 -25.75 17.52 23.16
C MET A 671 -24.72 18.68 23.22
N GLU A 672 -23.44 18.45 23.02
CA GLU A 672 -22.42 19.50 22.97
C GLU A 672 -22.69 20.50 21.86
N LYS A 673 -23.06 20.02 20.69
CA LYS A 673 -23.45 20.87 19.55
C LYS A 673 -24.71 21.71 19.84
N ALA A 674 -25.74 21.09 20.43
CA ALA A 674 -26.96 21.80 20.81
C ALA A 674 -26.69 22.91 21.83
N VAL A 675 -25.80 22.69 22.81
CA VAL A 675 -25.44 23.72 23.81
C VAL A 675 -24.57 24.83 23.22
N ALA A 676 -23.74 24.53 22.23
CA ALA A 676 -22.89 25.51 21.57
C ALA A 676 -23.69 26.58 20.80
N ASP A 677 -24.86 26.21 20.33
CA ASP A 677 -25.77 27.12 19.59
C ASP A 677 -26.64 27.99 20.53
N TRP A 678 -26.53 27.87 21.86
CA TRP A 678 -27.31 28.67 22.81
C TRP A 678 -26.64 29.99 23.09
N PRO A 679 -27.39 31.08 23.19
CA PRO A 679 -26.84 32.37 23.57
C PRO A 679 -26.26 32.35 24.99
N ASN A 680 -25.14 33.02 25.16
CA ASN A 680 -24.42 33.12 26.45
C ASN A 680 -25.24 33.77 27.54
#